data_49f3c99c252cd83d3b5c4729daff925f
#
_entry.id   49f3c99c252cd83d3b5c4729daff925f
#
_cell.length_a   1.000
_cell.length_b   1.000
_cell.length_c   1.000
_cell.angle_alpha   90.00
_cell.angle_beta   90.00
_cell.angle_gamma   90.00
#
_symmetry.space_group_name_H-M   'P 1'
#
loop_
_entity.id
_entity.type
_entity.pdbx_description
1 polymer ?
#
loop_
_entity_poly.entity_id
_entity_poly.type
_entity_poly.pdbx_seq_one_letter_code
_entity_poly.pdbx_strand_id
1 'polypeptide(L)'
;MKWSKMTIILLAAAALFAGFLLLPVRDWFMDFESYVRSLGAVGPVVVVLVYVLCTVLLIPGSALTIGSGTLFGLQTGLIVVILGANLGALCSFLLARSLLRRKVTDWAAGNPKFVALDQAIGKQGFKMVLLTRLSPVFPFVLLNYFLGLTAVRIGSYVLANLLGMLPATFLFVYIGAAARDAIAGQVDPSAGFYQQVLKYVGLLATVAVVVFVTRIARKALREAEQAPKGEASTRLDPDQAVVSFAQMTLPDDPHDRRLVENCHPPRWINPQPARRYNLVVIGGGTAGLVCAAGAAGLGAKVALIERNLLGGDCLNVGCVPSKAVIRAARAAHDARSGAEFGVCQTDGTDVHFAAAMERMRRLRADISRHDSAARFSSLGVDVFMGQGRFVSPDSIEVDGRPLRFHRAVIATGARAAELAIAGIKEAGYYTNETIFTLTDLPRRMVVIGAGPIGCELAQAFCRFGSAVTMITDGAEILPKEDQDAAAIVRKRLERDRVHVITGGIVNQVSGSGTDKTVSVTVDGRPQKISCDVILVAVGRRPNLEGLDLDAAGVQYSRSGVLVDDRMRTSNRRIFAAGDICSRYKFTHAADAMARLVIANALFLARRRANDLVIPWCTYTDPEVAHVGYYEKDAEASGFEVATITQSFESVDRALLDGEDEGFARVHYDKKTGRILGGTIVARHAGEMLGELTLAMVTKQKLGVLSSTIHSYPTQVEALRKIGDVYMRTKLTPGVKKIFDKWLAWQR
;
A
#
# COMPACT_ATOMS: atom_id res chain seq x y z
N MET A 1 -4.35 18.75 21.06
CA MET A 1 -3.38 17.69 20.69
C MET A 1 -2.14 18.18 19.89
N LYS A 2 -1.94 19.48 19.67
CA LYS A 2 -0.73 20.04 19.01
C LYS A 2 0.39 20.47 19.97
N TRP A 3 0.12 20.60 21.26
CA TRP A 3 1.09 21.05 22.28
C TRP A 3 2.03 19.93 22.76
N SER A 4 1.60 18.68 22.76
CA SER A 4 2.43 17.55 23.22
C SER A 4 3.65 17.26 22.33
N LYS A 5 3.56 17.47 21.02
CA LYS A 5 4.70 17.26 20.09
C LYS A 5 5.76 18.35 20.23
N MET A 6 5.35 19.58 20.51
CA MET A 6 6.28 20.69 20.73
C MET A 6 6.99 20.56 22.09
N THR A 7 6.29 20.07 23.10
CA THR A 7 6.87 19.78 24.42
C THR A 7 7.88 18.63 24.35
N ILE A 8 7.59 17.58 23.57
CA ILE A 8 8.54 16.47 23.36
C ILE A 8 9.79 16.94 22.60
N ILE A 9 9.62 17.79 21.59
CA ILE A 9 10.77 18.37 20.85
C ILE A 9 11.60 19.27 21.75
N LEU A 10 10.97 20.07 22.62
CA LEU A 10 11.67 20.92 23.57
C LEU A 10 12.38 20.09 24.66
N LEU A 11 11.76 19.02 25.15
CA LEU A 11 12.38 18.11 26.11
C LEU A 11 13.52 17.33 25.48
N ALA A 12 13.40 16.87 24.23
CA ALA A 12 14.48 16.23 23.49
C ALA A 12 15.63 17.20 23.19
N ALA A 13 15.34 18.44 22.86
CA ALA A 13 16.35 19.50 22.70
C ALA A 13 17.04 19.85 24.03
N ALA A 14 16.29 19.91 25.12
CA ALA A 14 16.83 20.11 26.44
C ALA A 14 17.68 18.93 26.95
N ALA A 15 17.27 17.70 26.65
CA ALA A 15 18.04 16.49 26.98
C ALA A 15 19.32 16.38 26.14
N LEU A 16 19.29 16.76 24.86
CA LEU A 16 20.47 16.87 24.01
C LEU A 16 21.42 17.97 24.48
N PHE A 17 20.87 19.10 24.92
CA PHE A 17 21.66 20.21 25.49
C PHE A 17 22.27 19.83 26.85
N ALA A 18 21.53 19.16 27.70
CA ALA A 18 22.03 18.62 28.97
C ALA A 18 23.10 17.53 28.76
N GLY A 19 22.89 16.62 27.76
CA GLY A 19 23.90 15.65 27.35
C GLY A 19 25.17 16.31 26.81
N PHE A 20 25.05 17.38 26.06
CA PHE A 20 26.18 18.19 25.60
C PHE A 20 26.97 18.83 26.75
N LEU A 21 26.29 19.22 27.86
CA LEU A 21 26.93 19.76 29.05
C LEU A 21 27.60 18.71 29.93
N LEU A 22 27.16 17.46 29.86
CA LEU A 22 27.64 16.35 30.69
C LEU A 22 28.76 15.51 30.05
N LEU A 23 28.91 15.55 28.73
CA LEU A 23 30.00 14.89 28.01
C LEU A 23 31.23 15.80 27.96
N PRO A 24 32.47 15.29 27.95
CA PRO A 24 33.70 16.08 27.81
C PRO A 24 33.90 16.64 26.39
N VAL A 25 32.78 16.97 25.72
CA VAL A 25 32.77 17.53 24.35
C VAL A 25 33.47 18.87 24.30
N ARG A 26 33.44 19.61 25.43
CA ARG A 26 34.18 20.90 25.58
C ARG A 26 35.68 20.67 25.51
N ASP A 27 36.20 19.66 26.22
CA ASP A 27 37.63 19.38 26.28
C ASP A 27 38.12 18.88 24.94
N TRP A 28 37.38 17.98 24.31
CA TRP A 28 37.69 17.52 22.93
C TRP A 28 37.63 18.65 21.91
N PHE A 29 36.71 19.60 22.05
CA PHE A 29 36.63 20.76 21.17
C PHE A 29 37.81 21.71 21.38
N MET A 30 38.24 21.92 22.61
CA MET A 30 39.41 22.77 23.00
C MET A 30 40.71 22.10 22.53
N ASP A 31 40.87 20.79 22.66
CA ASP A 31 41.99 20.04 22.16
C ASP A 31 42.04 20.07 20.62
N PHE A 32 40.94 19.89 19.94
CA PHE A 32 40.81 20.01 18.50
C PHE A 32 41.15 21.44 18.02
N GLU A 33 40.66 22.45 18.76
CA GLU A 33 40.98 23.84 18.45
C GLU A 33 42.46 24.12 18.56
N SER A 34 43.12 23.69 19.65
CA SER A 34 44.55 23.84 19.85
C SER A 34 45.36 23.13 18.77
N TYR A 35 44.96 21.92 18.39
CA TYR A 35 45.58 21.14 17.33
C TYR A 35 45.43 21.85 15.97
N VAL A 36 44.24 22.30 15.60
CA VAL A 36 44.01 23.03 14.33
C VAL A 36 44.82 24.32 14.26
N ARG A 37 44.94 25.04 15.38
CA ARG A 37 45.80 26.24 15.43
C ARG A 37 47.26 25.94 15.28
N SER A 38 47.76 24.81 15.80
CA SER A 38 49.16 24.39 15.66
C SER A 38 49.55 24.02 14.22
N LEU A 39 48.57 23.67 13.36
CA LEU A 39 48.78 23.36 11.94
C LEU A 39 48.94 24.59 11.06
N GLY A 40 48.79 25.79 11.59
CA GLY A 40 48.98 27.05 10.83
C GLY A 40 48.12 27.13 9.56
N ALA A 41 48.73 27.35 8.41
CA ALA A 41 48.05 27.48 7.10
C ALA A 41 47.33 26.21 6.64
N VAL A 42 47.64 25.03 7.18
CA VAL A 42 47.00 23.76 6.86
C VAL A 42 45.72 23.55 7.67
N GLY A 43 45.55 24.21 8.82
CA GLY A 43 44.40 24.10 9.70
C GLY A 43 43.03 24.24 9.01
N PRO A 44 42.81 25.28 8.17
CA PRO A 44 41.58 25.44 7.40
C PRO A 44 41.25 24.25 6.50
N VAL A 45 42.24 23.62 5.86
CA VAL A 45 42.07 22.44 4.98
C VAL A 45 41.63 21.23 5.78
N VAL A 46 42.22 21.03 6.98
CA VAL A 46 41.81 19.93 7.88
C VAL A 46 40.35 20.11 8.32
N VAL A 47 39.91 21.32 8.66
CA VAL A 47 38.53 21.59 9.03
C VAL A 47 37.56 21.38 7.85
N VAL A 48 37.94 21.71 6.63
CA VAL A 48 37.15 21.39 5.43
C VAL A 48 36.96 19.87 5.31
N LEU A 49 38.03 19.07 5.47
CA LEU A 49 37.95 17.60 5.38
C LEU A 49 37.10 17.00 6.48
N VAL A 50 37.23 17.48 7.71
CA VAL A 50 36.39 17.09 8.85
C VAL A 50 34.92 17.46 8.58
N TYR A 51 34.67 18.64 8.02
CA TYR A 51 33.31 19.08 7.67
C TYR A 51 32.69 18.15 6.61
N VAL A 52 33.44 17.77 5.58
CA VAL A 52 33.02 16.80 4.56
C VAL A 52 32.66 15.45 5.21
N LEU A 53 33.56 14.93 6.06
CA LEU A 53 33.35 13.65 6.75
C LEU A 53 32.10 13.68 7.65
N CYS A 54 31.95 14.72 8.47
CA CYS A 54 30.77 14.89 9.33
C CYS A 54 29.47 14.99 8.53
N THR A 55 29.49 15.71 7.39
CA THR A 55 28.31 15.83 6.52
C THR A 55 27.92 14.47 5.93
N VAL A 56 28.89 13.67 5.52
CA VAL A 56 28.68 12.30 5.00
C VAL A 56 28.19 11.35 6.11
N LEU A 57 28.70 11.48 7.32
CA LEU A 57 28.30 10.66 8.48
C LEU A 57 26.99 11.12 9.13
N LEU A 58 26.24 12.03 8.52
CA LEU A 58 24.97 12.59 9.02
C LEU A 58 25.09 13.37 10.35
N ILE A 59 26.28 13.86 10.69
CA ILE A 59 26.49 14.69 11.88
C ILE A 59 26.05 16.14 11.57
N PRO A 60 25.25 16.80 12.45
CA PRO A 60 24.79 18.16 12.20
C PRO A 60 25.94 19.15 12.05
N GLY A 61 26.02 19.86 10.91
CA GLY A 61 27.09 20.79 10.59
C GLY A 61 27.04 22.13 11.32
N SER A 62 25.98 22.43 12.09
CA SER A 62 25.82 23.73 12.77
C SER A 62 26.94 24.04 13.77
N ALA A 63 27.37 23.05 14.55
CA ALA A 63 28.46 23.18 15.50
C ALA A 63 29.79 23.50 14.80
N LEU A 64 30.09 22.82 13.68
CA LEU A 64 31.27 23.05 12.86
C LEU A 64 31.23 24.42 12.18
N THR A 65 30.05 24.89 11.77
CA THR A 65 29.84 26.21 11.17
C THR A 65 30.15 27.31 12.16
N ILE A 66 29.61 27.25 13.38
CA ILE A 66 29.89 28.23 14.48
C ILE A 66 31.37 28.12 14.87
N GLY A 67 31.88 26.90 15.07
CA GLY A 67 33.29 26.64 15.43
C GLY A 67 34.28 27.16 14.40
N SER A 68 33.97 27.09 13.10
CA SER A 68 34.83 27.67 12.05
C SER A 68 34.91 29.20 12.17
N GLY A 69 33.82 29.87 12.56
CA GLY A 69 33.80 31.28 12.85
C GLY A 69 34.67 31.65 14.08
N THR A 70 34.62 30.83 15.13
CA THR A 70 35.42 30.98 16.36
C THR A 70 36.90 30.75 16.09
N LEU A 71 37.25 29.73 15.29
CA LEU A 71 38.63 29.37 14.98
C LEU A 71 39.34 30.38 14.05
N PHE A 72 38.67 30.73 12.95
CA PHE A 72 39.30 31.44 11.83
C PHE A 72 38.78 32.87 11.64
N GLY A 73 37.78 33.31 12.42
CA GLY A 73 37.12 34.60 12.20
C GLY A 73 36.12 34.55 11.02
N LEU A 74 35.59 35.72 10.64
CA LEU A 74 34.50 35.80 9.68
C LEU A 74 34.94 35.42 8.25
N GLN A 75 36.01 35.99 7.73
CA GLN A 75 36.40 35.80 6.33
C GLN A 75 36.86 34.37 6.03
N THR A 76 37.87 33.88 6.76
CA THR A 76 38.43 32.54 6.58
C THR A 76 37.40 31.47 6.98
N GLY A 77 36.63 31.70 8.06
CA GLY A 77 35.56 30.82 8.49
C GLY A 77 34.46 30.64 7.44
N LEU A 78 34.08 31.71 6.73
CA LEU A 78 33.13 31.64 5.62
C LEU A 78 33.64 30.76 4.48
N ILE A 79 34.90 30.95 4.06
CA ILE A 79 35.51 30.16 2.98
C ILE A 79 35.56 28.68 3.36
N VAL A 80 36.01 28.34 4.56
CA VAL A 80 36.12 26.99 5.09
C VAL A 80 34.72 26.30 5.10
N VAL A 81 33.69 26.98 5.62
CA VAL A 81 32.36 26.43 5.69
C VAL A 81 31.71 26.29 4.32
N ILE A 82 31.86 27.29 3.45
CA ILE A 82 31.33 27.23 2.08
C ILE A 82 31.93 26.03 1.34
N LEU A 83 33.24 25.84 1.41
CA LEU A 83 33.91 24.70 0.78
C LEU A 83 33.54 23.39 1.42
N GLY A 84 33.65 23.25 2.75
CA GLY A 84 33.36 22.03 3.49
C GLY A 84 31.93 21.57 3.35
N ALA A 85 30.96 22.48 3.52
CA ALA A 85 29.55 22.17 3.43
C ALA A 85 29.13 21.78 1.98
N ASN A 86 29.63 22.49 0.94
CA ASN A 86 29.29 22.16 -0.44
C ASN A 86 29.96 20.88 -0.91
N LEU A 87 31.23 20.64 -0.56
CA LEU A 87 31.88 19.36 -0.87
C LEU A 87 31.24 18.20 -0.14
N GLY A 88 30.95 18.35 1.15
CA GLY A 88 30.25 17.33 1.94
C GLY A 88 28.84 17.03 1.41
N ALA A 89 28.11 18.09 1.01
CA ALA A 89 26.79 17.94 0.39
C ALA A 89 26.89 17.20 -0.97
N LEU A 90 27.89 17.52 -1.78
CA LEU A 90 28.14 16.85 -3.06
C LEU A 90 28.54 15.38 -2.86
N CYS A 91 29.41 15.06 -1.91
CA CYS A 91 29.79 13.69 -1.57
C CYS A 91 28.57 12.88 -1.11
N SER A 92 27.76 13.41 -0.18
CA SER A 92 26.53 12.76 0.28
C SER A 92 25.53 12.55 -0.86
N PHE A 93 25.38 13.53 -1.73
CA PHE A 93 24.53 13.46 -2.93
C PHE A 93 25.00 12.36 -3.90
N LEU A 94 26.31 12.27 -4.17
CA LEU A 94 26.88 11.25 -5.06
C LEU A 94 26.81 9.85 -4.44
N LEU A 95 27.05 9.71 -3.13
CA LEU A 95 26.89 8.45 -2.40
C LEU A 95 25.43 7.95 -2.46
N ALA A 96 24.48 8.84 -2.24
CA ALA A 96 23.07 8.48 -2.39
C ALA A 96 22.75 8.03 -3.81
N ARG A 97 23.27 8.74 -4.80
CA ARG A 97 23.04 8.46 -6.22
C ARG A 97 23.66 7.15 -6.69
N SER A 98 24.85 6.80 -6.20
CA SER A 98 25.60 5.62 -6.65
C SER A 98 25.35 4.36 -5.81
N LEU A 99 25.32 4.47 -4.47
CA LEU A 99 25.36 3.32 -3.57
C LEU A 99 24.06 3.08 -2.82
N LEU A 100 23.29 4.13 -2.47
CA LEU A 100 22.16 4.03 -1.54
C LEU A 100 20.79 4.08 -2.22
N ARG A 101 20.72 4.26 -3.53
CA ARG A 101 19.48 4.45 -4.30
C ARG A 101 18.43 3.34 -4.05
N ARG A 102 18.85 2.09 -3.86
CA ARG A 102 17.92 0.98 -3.55
C ARG A 102 17.37 1.03 -2.11
N LYS A 103 18.24 1.22 -1.11
CA LYS A 103 17.84 1.15 0.31
C LYS A 103 17.04 2.37 0.78
N VAL A 104 17.37 3.55 0.23
CA VAL A 104 16.70 4.80 0.64
C VAL A 104 15.40 5.02 -0.13
N THR A 105 15.25 4.50 -1.34
CA THR A 105 14.00 4.53 -2.10
C THR A 105 12.89 3.75 -1.37
N ASP A 106 13.23 2.61 -0.79
CA ASP A 106 12.27 1.79 -0.04
C ASP A 106 11.81 2.50 1.26
N TRP A 107 12.72 3.18 1.95
CA TRP A 107 12.41 3.97 3.16
C TRP A 107 11.62 5.26 2.83
N ALA A 108 11.94 5.91 1.73
CA ALA A 108 11.33 7.17 1.30
C ALA A 108 9.95 6.99 0.65
N ALA A 109 9.65 5.82 0.08
CA ALA A 109 8.36 5.50 -0.53
C ALA A 109 7.17 5.58 0.45
N GLY A 110 7.44 5.45 1.76
CA GLY A 110 6.42 5.59 2.82
C GLY A 110 6.12 7.04 3.26
N ASN A 111 6.80 8.06 2.72
CA ASN A 111 6.61 9.44 3.17
C ASN A 111 5.93 10.32 2.11
N PRO A 112 4.64 10.73 2.31
CA PRO A 112 3.88 11.52 1.32
C PRO A 112 4.55 12.85 0.93
N LYS A 113 5.35 13.43 1.84
CA LYS A 113 6.09 14.68 1.58
C LYS A 113 7.26 14.48 0.61
N PHE A 114 7.83 13.28 0.57
CA PHE A 114 8.90 12.94 -0.36
C PHE A 114 8.37 12.79 -1.79
N VAL A 115 7.22 12.13 -1.95
CA VAL A 115 6.59 11.93 -3.27
C VAL A 115 6.21 13.27 -3.91
N ALA A 116 5.66 14.21 -3.14
CA ALA A 116 5.35 15.56 -3.62
C ALA A 116 6.61 16.34 -4.00
N LEU A 117 7.69 16.20 -3.24
CA LEU A 117 8.96 16.85 -3.50
C LEU A 117 9.63 16.31 -4.77
N ASP A 118 9.62 14.98 -4.99
CA ASP A 118 10.23 14.34 -6.16
C ASP A 118 9.56 14.74 -7.46
N GLN A 119 8.22 14.86 -7.47
CA GLN A 119 7.44 15.36 -8.62
C GLN A 119 7.74 16.83 -8.96
N ALA A 120 7.87 17.69 -7.94
CA ALA A 120 8.20 19.10 -8.13
C ALA A 120 9.67 19.32 -8.60
N ILE A 121 10.58 18.50 -8.10
CA ILE A 121 12.01 18.54 -8.43
C ILE A 121 12.27 18.15 -9.91
N GLY A 122 11.50 17.21 -10.47
CA GLY A 122 11.65 16.76 -11.86
C GLY A 122 11.41 17.87 -12.90
N LYS A 123 10.58 18.87 -12.60
CA LYS A 123 10.22 19.97 -13.52
C LYS A 123 11.06 21.24 -13.34
N GLN A 124 11.52 21.58 -12.13
CA GLN A 124 12.25 22.81 -11.82
C GLN A 124 13.38 22.58 -10.79
N GLY A 125 14.26 21.62 -11.02
CA GLY A 125 15.25 21.14 -10.06
C GLY A 125 16.09 22.24 -9.36
N PHE A 126 16.60 23.24 -10.09
CA PHE A 126 17.35 24.35 -9.51
C PHE A 126 16.51 25.16 -8.50
N LYS A 127 15.30 25.59 -8.90
CA LYS A 127 14.41 26.39 -8.06
C LYS A 127 13.97 25.64 -6.80
N MET A 128 13.69 24.36 -6.93
CA MET A 128 13.28 23.51 -5.79
C MET A 128 14.41 23.29 -4.79
N VAL A 129 15.63 22.99 -5.26
CA VAL A 129 16.80 22.86 -4.39
C VAL A 129 17.06 24.17 -3.67
N LEU A 130 17.03 25.29 -4.37
CA LEU A 130 17.24 26.62 -3.79
C LEU A 130 16.21 26.91 -2.68
N LEU A 131 14.92 26.73 -2.96
CA LEU A 131 13.83 27.00 -1.99
C LEU A 131 13.89 26.06 -0.78
N THR A 132 14.25 24.77 -0.97
CA THR A 132 14.39 23.84 0.16
C THR A 132 15.60 24.17 1.04
N ARG A 133 16.68 24.75 0.49
CA ARG A 133 17.84 25.23 1.24
C ARG A 133 17.56 26.49 2.03
N LEU A 134 16.73 27.37 1.51
CA LEU A 134 16.29 28.58 2.20
C LEU A 134 15.23 28.29 3.28
N SER A 135 14.64 27.11 3.31
CA SER A 135 13.63 26.71 4.30
C SER A 135 14.27 25.91 5.46
N PRO A 136 14.13 26.35 6.72
CA PRO A 136 14.66 25.64 7.88
C PRO A 136 13.90 24.35 8.24
N VAL A 137 12.87 23.99 7.47
CA VAL A 137 12.03 22.81 7.73
C VAL A 137 12.78 21.50 7.44
N PHE A 138 13.75 21.54 6.52
CA PHE A 138 14.46 20.35 6.06
C PHE A 138 15.87 20.28 6.69
N PRO A 139 16.21 19.21 7.44
CA PRO A 139 17.56 19.03 7.97
C PRO A 139 18.60 18.95 6.84
N PHE A 140 19.64 19.78 6.91
CA PHE A 140 20.67 19.93 5.88
C PHE A 140 21.27 18.59 5.42
N VAL A 141 21.69 17.77 6.35
CA VAL A 141 22.39 16.49 6.09
C VAL A 141 21.48 15.49 5.39
N LEU A 142 20.25 15.32 5.85
CA LEU A 142 19.27 14.41 5.24
C LEU A 142 18.88 14.84 3.83
N LEU A 143 18.73 16.15 3.62
CA LEU A 143 18.34 16.70 2.33
C LEU A 143 19.36 16.42 1.22
N ASN A 144 20.66 16.31 1.54
CA ASN A 144 21.70 15.95 0.56
C ASN A 144 21.47 14.54 -0.03
N TYR A 145 21.18 13.58 0.84
CA TYR A 145 20.89 12.21 0.44
C TYR A 145 19.58 12.13 -0.33
N PHE A 146 18.54 12.82 0.12
CA PHE A 146 17.26 12.88 -0.58
C PHE A 146 17.39 13.42 -2.00
N LEU A 147 18.09 14.55 -2.15
CA LEU A 147 18.28 15.17 -3.46
C LEU A 147 19.14 14.32 -4.39
N GLY A 148 20.10 13.54 -3.84
CA GLY A 148 20.90 12.58 -4.59
C GLY A 148 20.08 11.45 -5.22
N LEU A 149 18.91 11.12 -4.64
CA LEU A 149 17.99 10.12 -5.16
C LEU A 149 17.05 10.65 -6.25
N THR A 150 16.97 11.98 -6.39
CA THR A 150 16.08 12.65 -7.35
C THR A 150 16.73 12.84 -8.72
N ALA A 151 15.93 13.23 -9.73
CA ALA A 151 16.40 13.48 -11.09
C ALA A 151 17.12 14.83 -11.28
N VAL A 152 17.51 15.53 -10.20
CA VAL A 152 18.23 16.81 -10.27
C VAL A 152 19.60 16.66 -10.93
N ARG A 153 19.91 17.53 -11.88
CA ARG A 153 21.24 17.58 -12.50
C ARG A 153 22.29 18.06 -11.49
N ILE A 154 23.49 17.45 -11.48
CA ILE A 154 24.58 17.78 -10.53
C ILE A 154 24.90 19.27 -10.53
N GLY A 155 25.03 19.91 -11.69
CA GLY A 155 25.32 21.34 -11.78
C GLY A 155 24.22 22.23 -11.16
N SER A 156 22.95 21.90 -11.40
CA SER A 156 21.81 22.58 -10.77
C SER A 156 21.79 22.39 -9.26
N TYR A 157 22.14 21.20 -8.76
CA TYR A 157 22.25 20.91 -7.35
C TYR A 157 23.35 21.74 -6.69
N VAL A 158 24.58 21.73 -7.23
CA VAL A 158 25.74 22.42 -6.65
C VAL A 158 25.50 23.93 -6.60
N LEU A 159 25.01 24.53 -7.69
CA LEU A 159 24.77 25.97 -7.75
C LEU A 159 23.63 26.41 -6.83
N ALA A 160 22.53 25.67 -6.81
CA ALA A 160 21.39 25.98 -5.93
C ALA A 160 21.74 25.74 -4.45
N ASN A 161 22.56 24.73 -4.13
CA ASN A 161 23.05 24.46 -2.79
C ASN A 161 23.96 25.62 -2.31
N LEU A 162 24.92 26.03 -3.14
CA LEU A 162 25.83 27.15 -2.84
C LEU A 162 25.04 28.42 -2.51
N LEU A 163 24.15 28.84 -3.41
CA LEU A 163 23.37 30.08 -3.24
C LEU A 163 22.37 29.99 -2.08
N GLY A 164 21.72 28.84 -1.91
CA GLY A 164 20.69 28.65 -0.87
C GLY A 164 21.24 28.58 0.56
N MET A 165 22.49 28.18 0.72
CA MET A 165 23.13 28.10 2.03
C MET A 165 23.78 29.39 2.50
N LEU A 166 24.14 30.32 1.60
CA LEU A 166 24.88 31.54 1.93
C LEU A 166 24.28 32.33 3.12
N PRO A 167 22.94 32.63 3.18
CA PRO A 167 22.39 33.42 4.26
C PRO A 167 22.57 32.78 5.64
N ALA A 168 22.30 31.46 5.74
CA ALA A 168 22.43 30.73 7.00
C ALA A 168 23.90 30.55 7.40
N THR A 169 24.78 30.24 6.44
CA THR A 169 26.22 30.12 6.67
C THR A 169 26.81 31.41 7.19
N PHE A 170 26.46 32.54 6.57
CA PHE A 170 26.91 33.85 7.03
C PHE A 170 26.48 34.12 8.47
N LEU A 171 25.22 33.86 8.81
CA LEU A 171 24.68 34.06 10.16
C LEU A 171 25.44 33.26 11.23
N PHE A 172 25.62 31.95 10.99
CA PHE A 172 26.25 31.07 11.98
C PHE A 172 27.76 31.31 12.11
N VAL A 173 28.48 31.58 11.01
CA VAL A 173 29.90 31.96 11.06
C VAL A 173 30.07 33.31 11.75
N TYR A 174 29.17 34.25 11.51
CA TYR A 174 29.20 35.56 12.19
C TYR A 174 28.99 35.41 13.69
N ILE A 175 28.05 34.56 14.14
CA ILE A 175 27.85 34.26 15.57
C ILE A 175 29.14 33.68 16.17
N GLY A 176 29.81 32.77 15.51
CA GLY A 176 31.07 32.18 15.94
C GLY A 176 32.21 33.20 16.02
N ALA A 177 32.35 34.06 15.01
CA ALA A 177 33.35 35.13 15.01
C ALA A 177 33.12 36.18 16.10
N ALA A 178 31.85 36.57 16.33
CA ALA A 178 31.50 37.51 17.41
C ALA A 178 31.76 36.89 18.79
N ALA A 179 31.52 35.60 18.98
CA ALA A 179 31.86 34.88 20.22
C ALA A 179 33.37 34.85 20.48
N ARG A 180 34.19 34.67 19.41
CA ARG A 180 35.65 34.74 19.51
C ARG A 180 36.11 36.10 20.02
N ASP A 181 35.62 37.22 19.42
CA ASP A 181 35.99 38.57 19.77
C ASP A 181 35.62 38.91 21.24
N ALA A 182 34.47 38.36 21.70
CA ALA A 182 34.02 38.52 23.09
C ALA A 182 34.87 37.73 24.11
N ILE A 183 35.32 36.49 23.76
CA ILE A 183 36.16 35.66 24.63
C ILE A 183 37.61 36.17 24.67
N ALA A 184 38.12 36.73 23.58
CA ALA A 184 39.49 37.27 23.50
C ALA A 184 39.69 38.60 24.25
N GLY A 185 38.66 39.15 24.82
CA GLY A 185 38.75 40.44 25.54
C GLY A 185 39.09 41.64 24.66
N GLN A 186 39.09 41.47 23.34
CA GLN A 186 39.39 42.49 22.32
C GLN A 186 38.12 43.29 21.98
N VAL A 187 37.34 43.65 23.00
CA VAL A 187 36.37 44.72 22.85
C VAL A 187 37.12 45.98 23.13
N ASP A 188 37.67 46.58 22.05
CA ASP A 188 38.28 47.88 22.15
C ASP A 188 37.29 48.92 22.71
N PRO A 189 37.50 49.45 23.91
CA PRO A 189 36.54 50.42 24.50
C PRO A 189 36.47 51.72 23.70
N SER A 190 37.43 51.95 22.78
CA SER A 190 37.51 53.10 21.91
C SER A 190 36.88 52.91 20.54
N ALA A 191 36.41 51.66 20.22
CA ALA A 191 35.63 51.41 19.01
C ALA A 191 34.31 52.15 19.12
N GLY A 192 34.21 53.25 18.41
CA GLY A 192 33.13 54.21 18.49
C GLY A 192 31.75 53.58 18.36
N PHE A 193 30.75 54.13 19.03
CA PHE A 193 29.32 53.78 19.01
C PHE A 193 28.85 53.34 17.61
N TYR A 194 29.36 53.89 16.52
CA TYR A 194 29.04 53.54 15.16
C TYR A 194 29.46 52.11 14.76
N GLN A 195 30.59 51.57 15.24
CA GLN A 195 30.98 50.20 14.92
C GLN A 195 30.16 49.15 15.67
N GLN A 196 29.78 49.42 16.89
CA GLN A 196 28.85 48.58 17.68
C GLN A 196 27.46 48.60 17.04
N VAL A 197 26.94 49.78 16.69
CA VAL A 197 25.65 49.90 15.99
C VAL A 197 25.69 49.18 14.64
N LEU A 198 26.80 49.26 13.87
CA LEU A 198 26.94 48.54 12.60
C LEU A 198 26.92 47.00 12.77
N LYS A 199 27.54 46.49 13.85
CA LYS A 199 27.51 45.06 14.19
C LYS A 199 26.08 44.58 14.50
N TYR A 200 25.32 45.32 15.32
CA TYR A 200 23.94 44.97 15.67
C TYR A 200 22.96 45.18 14.51
N VAL A 201 23.16 46.25 13.72
CA VAL A 201 22.35 46.48 12.49
C VAL A 201 22.62 45.41 11.45
N GLY A 202 23.88 44.97 11.26
CA GLY A 202 24.25 43.88 10.38
C GLY A 202 23.62 42.54 10.79
N LEU A 203 23.61 42.25 12.11
CA LEU A 203 22.96 41.05 12.65
C LEU A 203 21.44 41.12 12.44
N LEU A 204 20.79 42.24 12.78
CA LEU A 204 19.35 42.43 12.58
C LEU A 204 18.96 42.35 11.10
N ALA A 205 19.75 42.97 10.21
CA ALA A 205 19.53 42.89 8.76
C ALA A 205 19.64 41.45 8.27
N THR A 206 20.64 40.69 8.76
CA THR A 206 20.82 39.29 8.39
C THR A 206 19.63 38.39 8.86
N VAL A 207 19.20 38.60 10.12
CA VAL A 207 18.01 37.93 10.66
C VAL A 207 16.75 38.29 9.87
N ALA A 208 16.58 39.58 9.53
CA ALA A 208 15.45 40.05 8.75
C ALA A 208 15.44 39.40 7.32
N VAL A 209 16.61 39.33 6.66
CA VAL A 209 16.75 38.69 5.35
C VAL A 209 16.43 37.20 5.45
N VAL A 210 16.94 36.48 6.45
CA VAL A 210 16.64 35.06 6.65
C VAL A 210 15.15 34.84 6.88
N VAL A 211 14.50 35.64 7.70
CA VAL A 211 13.05 35.57 7.96
C VAL A 211 12.25 35.92 6.70
N PHE A 212 12.64 36.96 5.98
CA PHE A 212 11.98 37.40 4.74
C PHE A 212 12.08 36.32 3.64
N VAL A 213 13.28 35.81 3.39
CA VAL A 213 13.53 34.74 2.41
C VAL A 213 12.79 33.45 2.81
N THR A 214 12.78 33.11 4.10
CA THR A 214 12.01 31.94 4.62
C THR A 214 10.51 32.12 4.40
N ARG A 215 9.97 33.36 4.57
CA ARG A 215 8.56 33.66 4.28
C ARG A 215 8.23 33.55 2.80
N ILE A 216 9.11 34.06 1.92
CA ILE A 216 8.93 33.92 0.47
C ILE A 216 9.01 32.45 0.03
N ALA A 217 9.98 31.70 0.55
CA ALA A 217 10.11 30.27 0.25
C ALA A 217 8.89 29.45 0.70
N ARG A 218 8.36 29.75 1.90
CA ARG A 218 7.11 29.12 2.37
C ARG A 218 5.89 29.52 1.55
N LYS A 219 5.81 30.80 1.09
CA LYS A 219 4.75 31.28 0.24
C LYS A 219 4.82 30.60 -1.13
N ALA A 220 6.00 30.54 -1.77
CA ALA A 220 6.21 29.88 -3.04
C ALA A 220 5.95 28.37 -3.00
N LEU A 221 6.26 27.70 -1.88
CA LEU A 221 5.93 26.28 -1.68
C LEU A 221 4.42 26.07 -1.53
N ARG A 222 3.70 26.96 -0.82
CA ARG A 222 2.24 26.92 -0.71
C ARG A 222 1.55 27.24 -2.05
N GLU A 223 2.09 28.16 -2.83
CA GLU A 223 1.58 28.50 -4.15
C GLU A 223 1.84 27.36 -5.17
N ALA A 224 2.92 26.59 -5.02
CA ALA A 224 3.17 25.39 -5.80
C ALA A 224 2.23 24.23 -5.42
N GLU A 225 1.74 24.20 -4.18
CA GLU A 225 0.67 23.28 -3.72
C GLU A 225 -0.73 23.72 -4.18
N GLN A 226 -0.90 25.01 -4.52
CA GLN A 226 -2.18 25.65 -4.89
C GLN A 226 -2.23 26.11 -6.35
N ALA A 227 -1.34 25.63 -7.23
CA ALA A 227 -1.33 26.01 -8.64
C ALA A 227 -2.71 25.77 -9.27
N PRO A 228 -3.32 26.76 -9.91
CA PRO A 228 -4.67 26.66 -10.41
C PRO A 228 -4.75 25.65 -11.53
N LYS A 229 -5.83 24.86 -11.51
CA LYS A 229 -6.28 24.02 -12.60
C LYS A 229 -6.42 24.89 -13.85
N GLY A 230 -5.65 24.56 -14.88
CA GLY A 230 -5.75 25.24 -16.15
C GLY A 230 -7.18 25.17 -16.67
N GLU A 231 -7.75 26.32 -16.95
CA GLU A 231 -9.01 26.47 -17.70
C GLU A 231 -8.82 25.90 -19.09
N ALA A 232 -9.49 24.80 -19.38
CA ALA A 232 -9.70 24.32 -20.72
C ALA A 232 -11.04 24.91 -21.20
N SER A 233 -10.98 26.05 -21.89
CA SER A 233 -12.11 26.54 -22.65
C SER A 233 -12.14 25.86 -24.02
N THR A 234 -13.18 25.10 -24.27
CA THR A 234 -13.89 25.13 -25.56
C THR A 234 -15.21 24.39 -25.41
N ARG A 235 -16.30 25.12 -25.56
CA ARG A 235 -17.66 24.59 -25.64
C ARG A 235 -17.75 23.70 -26.86
N LEU A 236 -18.19 22.47 -26.71
CA LEU A 236 -18.74 21.62 -27.74
C LEU A 236 -20.09 21.10 -27.26
N ASP A 237 -20.99 21.02 -28.24
CA ASP A 237 -22.39 20.71 -28.27
C ASP A 237 -22.89 19.71 -27.19
N PRO A 238 -24.01 19.99 -26.48
CA PRO A 238 -24.52 19.18 -25.37
C PRO A 238 -25.13 17.84 -25.78
N ASP A 239 -25.32 17.55 -27.05
CA ASP A 239 -26.12 16.40 -27.52
C ASP A 239 -25.30 15.19 -28.00
N GLN A 240 -23.96 15.16 -27.82
CA GLN A 240 -23.17 13.99 -28.20
C GLN A 240 -22.48 13.37 -26.99
N ALA A 241 -22.89 12.13 -26.71
CA ALA A 241 -22.33 11.16 -25.78
C ALA A 241 -22.96 11.06 -24.39
N VAL A 242 -24.24 10.71 -24.37
CA VAL A 242 -24.76 9.93 -23.24
C VAL A 242 -24.24 8.52 -23.40
N VAL A 243 -23.11 8.21 -22.76
CA VAL A 243 -22.69 6.82 -22.54
C VAL A 243 -23.67 6.21 -21.54
N SER A 244 -24.45 5.27 -22.04
CA SER A 244 -25.42 4.52 -21.26
C SER A 244 -24.74 3.87 -20.04
N PHE A 245 -25.08 4.31 -18.85
CA PHE A 245 -24.87 3.60 -17.58
C PHE A 245 -25.73 2.32 -17.55
N ALA A 246 -25.62 1.49 -18.56
CA ALA A 246 -26.32 0.23 -18.59
C ALA A 246 -25.70 -0.68 -17.53
N GLN A 247 -26.45 -0.89 -16.44
CA GLN A 247 -26.46 -2.05 -15.57
C GLN A 247 -26.11 -1.91 -14.10
N MET A 248 -25.71 -0.77 -13.54
CA MET A 248 -25.68 -0.62 -12.09
C MET A 248 -26.80 0.33 -11.63
N THR A 249 -27.95 -0.22 -11.23
CA THR A 249 -28.98 0.54 -10.47
C THR A 249 -28.43 0.79 -9.07
N LEU A 250 -27.63 1.84 -8.92
CA LEU A 250 -27.21 2.32 -7.61
C LEU A 250 -28.38 3.02 -6.93
N PRO A 251 -28.55 2.88 -5.60
CA PRO A 251 -29.46 3.71 -4.86
C PRO A 251 -29.22 5.20 -5.11
N ASP A 252 -30.28 5.98 -5.24
CA ASP A 252 -30.13 7.44 -5.43
C ASP A 252 -29.82 8.11 -4.09
N ASP A 253 -28.55 8.06 -3.69
CA ASP A 253 -28.07 8.75 -2.49
C ASP A 253 -26.84 9.64 -2.77
N PRO A 254 -26.49 10.57 -1.87
CA PRO A 254 -25.37 11.48 -2.07
C PRO A 254 -24.02 10.77 -2.21
N HIS A 255 -23.87 9.58 -1.59
CA HIS A 255 -22.60 8.84 -1.61
C HIS A 255 -22.41 8.17 -2.96
N ASP A 256 -23.45 7.55 -3.50
CA ASP A 256 -23.40 6.92 -4.82
C ASP A 256 -23.26 7.94 -5.95
N ARG A 257 -23.93 9.10 -5.84
CA ARG A 257 -23.69 10.22 -6.75
C ARG A 257 -22.23 10.66 -6.73
N ARG A 258 -21.60 10.78 -5.54
CA ARG A 258 -20.18 11.13 -5.41
C ARG A 258 -19.24 10.03 -5.95
N LEU A 259 -19.59 8.76 -5.76
CA LEU A 259 -18.88 7.64 -6.38
C LEU A 259 -18.85 7.78 -7.91
N VAL A 260 -20.00 8.03 -8.49
CA VAL A 260 -20.15 8.23 -9.95
C VAL A 260 -19.36 9.46 -10.42
N GLU A 261 -19.48 10.60 -9.73
CA GLU A 261 -18.72 11.82 -10.05
C GLU A 261 -17.19 11.59 -10.02
N ASN A 262 -16.70 10.72 -9.14
CA ASN A 262 -15.28 10.39 -9.08
C ASN A 262 -14.87 9.39 -10.17
N CYS A 263 -15.62 8.29 -10.31
CA CYS A 263 -15.18 7.12 -11.08
C CYS A 263 -15.69 7.09 -12.52
N HIS A 264 -16.76 7.81 -12.83
CA HIS A 264 -17.31 7.97 -14.19
C HIS A 264 -18.09 9.28 -14.25
N PRO A 265 -17.40 10.44 -14.24
CA PRO A 265 -18.11 11.72 -14.22
C PRO A 265 -19.07 11.83 -15.40
N PRO A 266 -20.37 12.14 -15.20
CA PRO A 266 -21.36 12.19 -16.29
C PRO A 266 -21.04 13.20 -17.38
N ARG A 267 -20.25 14.23 -17.06
CA ARG A 267 -19.79 15.28 -17.98
C ARG A 267 -18.32 15.09 -18.41
N TRP A 268 -17.78 13.87 -18.31
CA TRP A 268 -16.41 13.62 -18.73
C TRP A 268 -16.28 13.74 -20.24
N ILE A 269 -15.31 14.53 -20.67
CA ILE A 269 -14.97 14.66 -22.08
C ILE A 269 -13.70 13.86 -22.34
N ASN A 270 -13.79 12.86 -23.22
CA ASN A 270 -12.66 12.07 -23.64
C ASN A 270 -11.58 12.95 -24.30
N PRO A 271 -10.31 12.83 -23.90
CA PRO A 271 -9.24 13.64 -24.48
C PRO A 271 -9.02 13.31 -25.96
N GLN A 272 -8.35 14.22 -26.69
CA GLN A 272 -7.91 13.93 -28.05
C GLN A 272 -6.81 12.87 -28.01
N PRO A 273 -6.90 11.78 -28.81
CA PRO A 273 -5.89 10.75 -28.84
C PRO A 273 -4.51 11.31 -29.23
N ALA A 274 -3.47 10.89 -28.50
CA ALA A 274 -2.10 11.15 -28.90
C ALA A 274 -1.76 10.37 -30.18
N ARG A 275 -0.80 10.87 -30.97
CA ARG A 275 -0.35 10.19 -32.21
C ARG A 275 -0.01 8.71 -31.98
N ARG A 276 0.60 8.38 -30.84
CA ARG A 276 0.90 7.02 -30.39
C ARG A 276 1.17 7.01 -28.89
N TYR A 277 0.66 6.01 -28.17
CA TYR A 277 0.90 5.79 -26.76
C TYR A 277 2.04 4.81 -26.51
N ASN A 278 2.80 5.01 -25.44
CA ASN A 278 3.73 4.00 -24.94
C ASN A 278 2.94 2.80 -24.42
N LEU A 279 1.82 3.06 -23.72
CA LEU A 279 0.95 2.05 -23.15
C LEU A 279 -0.51 2.45 -23.29
N VAL A 280 -1.34 1.54 -23.80
CA VAL A 280 -2.80 1.63 -23.72
C VAL A 280 -3.31 0.52 -22.81
N VAL A 281 -4.15 0.85 -21.85
CA VAL A 281 -4.71 -0.07 -20.87
C VAL A 281 -6.21 -0.14 -21.04
N ILE A 282 -6.77 -1.33 -21.25
CA ILE A 282 -8.22 -1.58 -21.30
C ILE A 282 -8.66 -2.16 -19.96
N GLY A 283 -9.53 -1.44 -19.26
CA GLY A 283 -10.08 -1.75 -17.96
C GLY A 283 -9.45 -0.90 -16.85
N GLY A 284 -10.28 -0.16 -16.13
CA GLY A 284 -9.93 0.72 -15.02
C GLY A 284 -10.09 0.09 -13.64
N GLY A 285 -10.00 -1.25 -13.53
CA GLY A 285 -9.88 -1.95 -12.24
C GLY A 285 -8.46 -1.91 -11.69
N THR A 286 -8.20 -2.62 -10.59
CA THR A 286 -6.91 -2.58 -9.88
C THR A 286 -5.71 -2.77 -10.80
N ALA A 287 -5.70 -3.81 -11.64
CA ALA A 287 -4.58 -4.07 -12.55
C ALA A 287 -4.37 -2.91 -13.53
N GLY A 288 -5.45 -2.36 -14.09
CA GLY A 288 -5.39 -1.27 -15.04
C GLY A 288 -4.95 0.04 -14.42
N LEU A 289 -5.50 0.39 -13.26
CA LEU A 289 -5.12 1.60 -12.52
C LEU A 289 -3.64 1.60 -12.12
N VAL A 290 -3.14 0.45 -11.63
CA VAL A 290 -1.73 0.30 -11.27
C VAL A 290 -0.84 0.38 -12.52
N CYS A 291 -1.23 -0.27 -13.64
CA CYS A 291 -0.51 -0.16 -14.90
C CYS A 291 -0.46 1.31 -15.39
N ALA A 292 -1.59 1.99 -15.38
CA ALA A 292 -1.68 3.35 -15.88
C ALA A 292 -0.88 4.35 -15.02
N ALA A 293 -1.12 4.35 -13.69
CA ALA A 293 -0.42 5.25 -12.78
C ALA A 293 1.09 4.97 -12.73
N GLY A 294 1.47 3.68 -12.66
CA GLY A 294 2.87 3.28 -12.60
C GLY A 294 3.63 3.64 -13.87
N ALA A 295 3.06 3.39 -15.05
CA ALA A 295 3.69 3.73 -16.32
C ALA A 295 3.79 5.25 -16.52
N ALA A 296 2.73 6.00 -16.21
CA ALA A 296 2.73 7.46 -16.31
C ALA A 296 3.73 8.09 -15.34
N GLY A 297 3.81 7.60 -14.09
CA GLY A 297 4.79 8.05 -13.10
C GLY A 297 6.26 7.80 -13.53
N LEU A 298 6.50 6.84 -14.42
CA LEU A 298 7.80 6.56 -15.02
C LEU A 298 8.03 7.34 -16.35
N GLY A 299 7.13 8.27 -16.72
CA GLY A 299 7.25 9.16 -17.86
C GLY A 299 6.67 8.61 -19.17
N ALA A 300 5.93 7.50 -19.14
CA ALA A 300 5.26 6.99 -20.33
C ALA A 300 4.02 7.84 -20.68
N LYS A 301 3.72 8.03 -21.98
CA LYS A 301 2.42 8.51 -22.43
C LYS A 301 1.43 7.35 -22.41
N VAL A 302 0.41 7.45 -21.56
CA VAL A 302 -0.53 6.37 -21.25
C VAL A 302 -1.95 6.77 -21.58
N ALA A 303 -2.72 5.84 -22.17
CA ALA A 303 -4.18 5.89 -22.24
C ALA A 303 -4.77 4.82 -21.35
N LEU A 304 -5.79 5.15 -20.59
CA LEU A 304 -6.61 4.24 -19.77
C LEU A 304 -8.03 4.29 -20.26
N ILE A 305 -8.61 3.15 -20.57
CA ILE A 305 -9.96 3.00 -21.08
C ILE A 305 -10.82 2.28 -20.05
N GLU A 306 -11.96 2.86 -19.66
CA GLU A 306 -12.92 2.22 -18.76
C GLU A 306 -14.35 2.43 -19.28
N ARG A 307 -15.11 1.33 -19.36
CA ARG A 307 -16.50 1.37 -19.85
C ARG A 307 -17.53 1.68 -18.75
N ASN A 308 -17.19 1.35 -17.49
CA ASN A 308 -18.08 1.52 -16.34
C ASN A 308 -17.42 2.47 -15.31
N LEU A 309 -17.32 2.04 -14.06
CA LEU A 309 -16.72 2.81 -12.97
C LEU A 309 -15.25 2.44 -12.80
N LEU A 310 -14.37 3.44 -12.77
CA LEU A 310 -12.99 3.27 -12.32
C LEU A 310 -12.94 2.67 -10.91
N GLY A 311 -11.86 1.95 -10.58
CA GLY A 311 -11.75 1.16 -9.35
C GLY A 311 -12.13 -0.30 -9.55
N GLY A 312 -12.93 -0.60 -10.60
CA GLY A 312 -13.36 -1.96 -10.94
C GLY A 312 -14.10 -2.67 -9.80
N ASP A 313 -14.06 -3.97 -9.79
CA ASP A 313 -14.77 -4.80 -8.79
C ASP A 313 -14.36 -4.47 -7.36
N CYS A 314 -13.07 -4.30 -7.11
CA CYS A 314 -12.55 -4.12 -5.75
C CYS A 314 -13.22 -2.94 -5.04
N LEU A 315 -13.25 -1.78 -5.68
CA LEU A 315 -13.85 -0.57 -5.13
C LEU A 315 -15.38 -0.64 -5.12
N ASN A 316 -15.97 -1.06 -6.24
CA ASN A 316 -17.38 -0.83 -6.50
C ASN A 316 -18.29 -1.93 -5.96
N VAL A 317 -17.90 -3.21 -6.11
CA VAL A 317 -18.75 -4.38 -5.86
C VAL A 317 -18.03 -5.56 -5.20
N GLY A 318 -16.81 -5.35 -4.70
CA GLY A 318 -15.96 -6.41 -4.16
C GLY A 318 -15.45 -6.11 -2.75
N CYS A 319 -14.12 -5.95 -2.64
CA CYS A 319 -13.42 -5.87 -1.36
C CYS A 319 -13.90 -4.73 -0.47
N VAL A 320 -14.08 -3.52 -1.03
CA VAL A 320 -14.45 -2.34 -0.24
C VAL A 320 -15.86 -2.47 0.34
N PRO A 321 -16.91 -2.71 -0.44
CA PRO A 321 -18.25 -2.83 0.11
C PRO A 321 -18.40 -4.08 1.00
N SER A 322 -17.84 -5.23 0.62
CA SER A 322 -18.00 -6.45 1.43
C SER A 322 -17.31 -6.32 2.79
N LYS A 323 -16.08 -5.77 2.87
CA LYS A 323 -15.38 -5.63 4.16
C LYS A 323 -16.01 -4.56 5.04
N ALA A 324 -16.64 -3.53 4.47
CA ALA A 324 -17.44 -2.57 5.23
C ALA A 324 -18.68 -3.23 5.85
N VAL A 325 -19.37 -4.09 5.10
CA VAL A 325 -20.54 -4.88 5.56
C VAL A 325 -20.14 -5.91 6.62
N ILE A 326 -19.09 -6.70 6.35
CA ILE A 326 -18.55 -7.69 7.30
C ILE A 326 -18.14 -7.02 8.62
N ARG A 327 -17.48 -5.86 8.58
CA ARG A 327 -17.09 -5.14 9.81
C ARG A 327 -18.30 -4.67 10.62
N ALA A 328 -19.37 -4.23 9.95
CA ALA A 328 -20.60 -3.84 10.63
C ALA A 328 -21.31 -5.07 11.24
N ALA A 329 -21.37 -6.20 10.50
CA ALA A 329 -21.92 -7.46 11.00
C ALA A 329 -21.13 -8.03 12.19
N ARG A 330 -19.78 -7.90 12.16
CA ARG A 330 -18.92 -8.27 13.29
C ARG A 330 -19.23 -7.40 14.52
N ALA A 331 -19.45 -6.08 14.36
CA ALA A 331 -19.82 -5.21 15.46
C ALA A 331 -21.16 -5.61 16.09
N ALA A 332 -22.14 -6.02 15.28
CA ALA A 332 -23.42 -6.52 15.76
C ALA A 332 -23.26 -7.84 16.54
N HIS A 333 -22.37 -8.72 16.08
CA HIS A 333 -22.03 -9.97 16.77
C HIS A 333 -21.32 -9.70 18.10
N ASP A 334 -20.24 -8.87 18.09
CA ASP A 334 -19.48 -8.52 19.28
C ASP A 334 -20.38 -7.90 20.36
N ALA A 335 -21.32 -7.04 19.96
CA ALA A 335 -22.28 -6.44 20.87
C ALA A 335 -23.21 -7.50 21.54
N ARG A 336 -23.67 -8.53 20.81
CA ARG A 336 -24.47 -9.61 21.35
C ARG A 336 -23.71 -10.58 22.25
N SER A 337 -22.42 -10.75 21.97
CA SER A 337 -21.50 -11.65 22.70
C SER A 337 -20.86 -10.99 23.93
N GLY A 338 -21.20 -9.74 24.25
CA GLY A 338 -20.60 -8.96 25.34
C GLY A 338 -20.75 -9.60 26.74
N ALA A 339 -21.75 -10.49 26.96
CA ALA A 339 -21.99 -11.14 28.24
C ALA A 339 -20.78 -11.95 28.72
N GLU A 340 -20.00 -12.57 27.82
CA GLU A 340 -18.77 -13.29 28.14
C GLU A 340 -17.73 -12.39 28.80
N PHE A 341 -17.69 -11.10 28.41
CA PHE A 341 -16.80 -10.09 28.94
C PHE A 341 -17.41 -9.26 30.08
N GLY A 342 -18.53 -9.70 30.64
CA GLY A 342 -19.23 -8.97 31.70
C GLY A 342 -20.04 -7.75 31.23
N VAL A 343 -20.22 -7.58 29.92
CA VAL A 343 -20.98 -6.48 29.34
C VAL A 343 -22.37 -6.97 28.98
N CYS A 344 -23.36 -6.63 29.82
CA CYS A 344 -24.77 -6.98 29.60
C CYS A 344 -25.51 -5.81 28.98
N GLN A 345 -26.26 -6.08 27.90
CA GLN A 345 -27.19 -5.13 27.32
C GLN A 345 -28.58 -5.36 27.92
N THR A 346 -29.20 -4.31 28.42
CA THR A 346 -30.55 -4.38 29.08
C THR A 346 -31.69 -4.47 28.08
N ASP A 347 -31.54 -3.90 26.86
CA ASP A 347 -32.65 -3.75 25.89
C ASP A 347 -32.46 -4.50 24.57
N GLY A 348 -31.48 -5.44 24.50
CA GLY A 348 -31.15 -6.16 23.26
C GLY A 348 -30.34 -5.31 22.28
N THR A 349 -29.70 -5.97 21.29
CA THR A 349 -28.97 -5.28 20.24
C THR A 349 -29.85 -5.08 19.01
N ASP A 350 -30.33 -3.86 18.80
CA ASP A 350 -31.03 -3.51 17.56
C ASP A 350 -30.01 -3.15 16.45
N VAL A 351 -30.19 -3.75 15.27
CA VAL A 351 -29.31 -3.56 14.13
C VAL A 351 -29.99 -2.74 13.05
N HIS A 352 -29.61 -1.49 12.91
CA HIS A 352 -30.09 -0.63 11.83
C HIS A 352 -29.35 -0.94 10.52
N PHE A 353 -29.87 -1.92 9.75
CA PHE A 353 -29.25 -2.37 8.50
C PHE A 353 -29.07 -1.25 7.48
N ALA A 354 -30.08 -0.37 7.31
CA ALA A 354 -29.99 0.78 6.41
C ALA A 354 -28.81 1.68 6.73
N ALA A 355 -28.54 1.95 8.02
CA ALA A 355 -27.39 2.75 8.46
C ALA A 355 -26.04 2.03 8.21
N ALA A 356 -26.00 0.70 8.36
CA ALA A 356 -24.81 -0.09 8.02
C ALA A 356 -24.48 -0.01 6.51
N MET A 357 -25.51 -0.09 5.66
CA MET A 357 -25.38 0.02 4.21
C MET A 357 -25.03 1.47 3.77
N GLU A 358 -25.61 2.48 4.40
CA GLU A 358 -25.22 3.88 4.19
C GLU A 358 -23.74 4.11 4.56
N ARG A 359 -23.29 3.60 5.71
CA ARG A 359 -21.89 3.63 6.10
C ARG A 359 -21.00 3.00 5.02
N MET A 360 -21.39 1.85 4.48
CA MET A 360 -20.67 1.18 3.40
C MET A 360 -20.58 2.07 2.16
N ARG A 361 -21.71 2.65 1.69
CA ARG A 361 -21.73 3.57 0.53
C ARG A 361 -20.86 4.80 0.76
N ARG A 362 -20.92 5.40 1.95
CA ARG A 362 -20.04 6.52 2.34
C ARG A 362 -18.56 6.17 2.25
N LEU A 363 -18.13 5.03 2.80
CA LEU A 363 -16.74 4.59 2.77
C LEU A 363 -16.29 4.30 1.32
N ARG A 364 -17.14 3.67 0.51
CA ARG A 364 -16.89 3.42 -0.91
C ARG A 364 -16.67 4.74 -1.66
N ALA A 365 -17.52 5.72 -1.44
CA ALA A 365 -17.40 7.06 -2.02
C ALA A 365 -16.17 7.82 -1.50
N ASP A 366 -15.80 7.67 -0.23
CA ASP A 366 -14.58 8.29 0.32
C ASP A 366 -13.30 7.72 -0.31
N ILE A 367 -13.26 6.41 -0.54
CA ILE A 367 -12.13 5.71 -1.16
C ILE A 367 -12.05 6.03 -2.66
N SER A 368 -13.19 6.20 -3.33
CA SER A 368 -13.27 6.39 -4.79
C SER A 368 -12.47 7.58 -5.32
N ARG A 369 -12.21 8.61 -4.48
CA ARG A 369 -11.33 9.73 -4.86
C ARG A 369 -9.93 9.31 -5.26
N HIS A 370 -9.45 8.16 -4.74
CA HIS A 370 -8.14 7.61 -5.07
C HIS A 370 -8.12 6.94 -6.43
N ASP A 371 -9.28 6.51 -6.93
CA ASP A 371 -9.45 5.87 -8.24
C ASP A 371 -10.14 6.78 -9.24
N SER A 372 -10.27 8.08 -8.94
CA SER A 372 -11.06 9.04 -9.72
C SER A 372 -10.41 9.39 -11.08
N ALA A 373 -11.26 9.62 -12.08
CA ALA A 373 -10.83 10.06 -13.41
C ALA A 373 -9.97 11.33 -13.35
N ALA A 374 -10.38 12.30 -12.52
CA ALA A 374 -9.65 13.55 -12.32
C ALA A 374 -8.25 13.31 -11.77
N ARG A 375 -8.07 12.39 -10.78
CA ARG A 375 -6.76 12.04 -10.25
C ARG A 375 -5.87 11.41 -11.32
N PHE A 376 -6.37 10.43 -12.09
CA PHE A 376 -5.59 9.79 -13.14
C PHE A 376 -5.20 10.77 -14.25
N SER A 377 -6.10 11.68 -14.63
CA SER A 377 -5.78 12.77 -15.55
C SER A 377 -4.67 13.67 -14.97
N SER A 378 -4.70 14.01 -13.69
CA SER A 378 -3.66 14.81 -13.03
C SER A 378 -2.29 14.11 -12.97
N LEU A 379 -2.26 12.78 -13.05
CA LEU A 379 -1.04 11.95 -13.16
C LEU A 379 -0.50 11.93 -14.61
N GLY A 380 -1.16 12.57 -15.57
CA GLY A 380 -0.75 12.60 -16.98
C GLY A 380 -1.27 11.43 -17.81
N VAL A 381 -2.25 10.69 -17.29
CA VAL A 381 -2.94 9.62 -18.02
C VAL A 381 -4.09 10.22 -18.83
N ASP A 382 -4.17 9.88 -20.11
CA ASP A 382 -5.35 10.19 -20.93
C ASP A 382 -6.44 9.15 -20.60
N VAL A 383 -7.47 9.57 -19.84
CA VAL A 383 -8.57 8.71 -19.41
C VAL A 383 -9.69 8.78 -20.44
N PHE A 384 -10.07 7.65 -21.00
CA PHE A 384 -11.17 7.48 -21.95
C PHE A 384 -12.29 6.69 -21.27
N MET A 385 -13.46 7.29 -21.17
CA MET A 385 -14.69 6.62 -20.78
C MET A 385 -15.34 6.04 -22.01
N GLY A 386 -15.58 4.73 -22.05
CA GLY A 386 -16.18 4.02 -23.17
C GLY A 386 -15.69 2.59 -23.33
N GLN A 387 -16.29 1.86 -24.29
CA GLN A 387 -15.91 0.49 -24.63
C GLN A 387 -14.69 0.49 -25.53
N GLY A 388 -13.58 -0.05 -25.03
CA GLY A 388 -12.39 -0.28 -25.85
C GLY A 388 -12.46 -1.62 -26.59
N ARG A 389 -12.15 -1.61 -27.91
CA ARG A 389 -12.04 -2.82 -28.74
C ARG A 389 -10.82 -2.77 -29.63
N PHE A 390 -10.19 -3.90 -29.88
CA PHE A 390 -9.09 -3.97 -30.83
C PHE A 390 -9.62 -3.86 -32.26
N VAL A 391 -8.96 -3.03 -33.06
CA VAL A 391 -9.26 -2.90 -34.51
C VAL A 391 -8.08 -3.37 -35.37
N SER A 392 -6.92 -3.57 -34.77
CA SER A 392 -5.71 -4.13 -35.39
C SER A 392 -4.72 -4.62 -34.33
N PRO A 393 -3.62 -5.31 -34.72
CA PRO A 393 -2.59 -5.76 -33.79
C PRO A 393 -1.87 -4.67 -32.97
N ASP A 394 -2.06 -3.39 -33.30
CA ASP A 394 -1.42 -2.24 -32.62
C ASP A 394 -2.35 -1.02 -32.43
N SER A 395 -3.66 -1.21 -32.55
CA SER A 395 -4.65 -0.15 -32.36
C SER A 395 -5.90 -0.63 -31.62
N ILE A 396 -6.38 0.21 -30.72
CA ILE A 396 -7.64 0.04 -29.98
C ILE A 396 -8.53 1.22 -30.33
N GLU A 397 -9.82 0.99 -30.48
CA GLU A 397 -10.81 2.03 -30.75
C GLU A 397 -11.69 2.25 -29.51
N VAL A 398 -11.99 3.52 -29.23
CA VAL A 398 -12.98 3.96 -28.24
C VAL A 398 -13.80 5.07 -28.87
N ASP A 399 -15.13 4.91 -28.90
CA ASP A 399 -16.06 5.90 -29.47
C ASP A 399 -15.66 6.32 -30.90
N GLY A 400 -15.29 5.39 -31.76
CA GLY A 400 -14.85 5.64 -33.11
C GLY A 400 -13.46 6.26 -33.28
N ARG A 401 -12.73 6.48 -32.17
CA ARG A 401 -11.41 7.10 -32.18
C ARG A 401 -10.30 6.05 -32.00
N PRO A 402 -9.37 5.91 -32.97
CA PRO A 402 -8.29 4.93 -32.86
C PRO A 402 -7.17 5.41 -31.93
N LEU A 403 -6.77 4.58 -30.98
CA LEU A 403 -5.63 4.76 -30.08
C LEU A 403 -4.50 3.80 -30.50
N ARG A 404 -3.50 4.33 -31.19
CA ARG A 404 -2.30 3.56 -31.58
C ARG A 404 -1.37 3.37 -30.39
N PHE A 405 -0.83 2.18 -30.21
CA PHE A 405 0.05 1.86 -29.07
C PHE A 405 1.38 1.25 -29.50
N HIS A 406 2.39 1.39 -28.64
CA HIS A 406 3.61 0.57 -28.66
C HIS A 406 3.39 -0.74 -27.90
N ARG A 407 2.73 -0.66 -26.73
CA ARG A 407 2.29 -1.78 -25.92
C ARG A 407 0.85 -1.56 -25.46
N ALA A 408 0.12 -2.67 -25.22
CA ALA A 408 -1.19 -2.63 -24.61
C ALA A 408 -1.30 -3.63 -23.46
N VAL A 409 -2.24 -3.37 -22.53
CA VAL A 409 -2.58 -4.27 -21.42
C VAL A 409 -4.08 -4.51 -21.41
N ILE A 410 -4.47 -5.77 -21.41
CA ILE A 410 -5.85 -6.21 -21.18
C ILE A 410 -6.00 -6.42 -19.68
N ALA A 411 -6.80 -5.57 -19.01
CA ALA A 411 -7.04 -5.56 -17.58
C ALA A 411 -8.54 -5.50 -17.25
N THR A 412 -9.37 -6.11 -18.09
CA THR A 412 -10.83 -6.06 -18.05
C THR A 412 -11.47 -6.87 -16.93
N GLY A 413 -10.67 -7.64 -16.17
CA GLY A 413 -11.12 -8.35 -14.98
C GLY A 413 -12.09 -9.49 -15.29
N ALA A 414 -12.97 -9.75 -14.32
CA ALA A 414 -13.99 -10.79 -14.39
C ALA A 414 -15.29 -10.29 -13.76
N ARG A 415 -16.40 -10.94 -14.05
CA ARG A 415 -17.73 -10.69 -13.46
C ARG A 415 -18.29 -11.95 -12.79
N ALA A 416 -19.39 -11.82 -12.08
CA ALA A 416 -20.12 -12.96 -11.51
C ALA A 416 -20.46 -13.99 -12.61
N ALA A 417 -20.29 -15.27 -12.29
CA ALA A 417 -20.72 -16.35 -13.18
C ALA A 417 -22.25 -16.49 -13.12
N GLU A 418 -22.86 -16.65 -14.28
CA GLU A 418 -24.28 -16.92 -14.40
C GLU A 418 -24.58 -18.42 -14.15
N LEU A 419 -25.71 -18.70 -13.53
CA LEU A 419 -26.23 -20.05 -13.37
C LEU A 419 -27.38 -20.30 -14.34
N ALA A 420 -27.34 -21.48 -14.99
CA ALA A 420 -28.43 -21.96 -15.82
C ALA A 420 -29.41 -22.80 -14.99
N ILE A 421 -30.15 -22.14 -14.07
CA ILE A 421 -31.22 -22.74 -13.26
C ILE A 421 -32.56 -22.26 -13.81
N ALA A 422 -33.50 -23.20 -14.01
CA ALA A 422 -34.83 -22.89 -14.51
C ALA A 422 -35.55 -21.89 -13.58
N GLY A 423 -36.09 -20.80 -14.14
CA GLY A 423 -36.85 -19.78 -13.43
C GLY A 423 -36.05 -18.79 -12.58
N ILE A 424 -34.70 -18.88 -12.55
CA ILE A 424 -33.89 -17.99 -11.69
C ILE A 424 -33.85 -16.53 -12.19
N LYS A 425 -33.88 -16.34 -13.53
CA LYS A 425 -33.88 -15.01 -14.13
C LYS A 425 -35.21 -14.31 -13.90
N GLU A 426 -36.29 -15.03 -14.06
CA GLU A 426 -37.66 -14.55 -13.86
C GLU A 426 -37.95 -14.21 -12.39
N ALA A 427 -37.46 -15.03 -11.47
CA ALA A 427 -37.55 -14.78 -10.04
C ALA A 427 -36.68 -13.59 -9.60
N GLY A 428 -35.62 -13.28 -10.32
CA GLY A 428 -34.64 -12.27 -9.96
C GLY A 428 -33.70 -12.73 -8.84
N TYR A 429 -32.41 -12.45 -9.00
CA TYR A 429 -31.38 -12.80 -8.02
C TYR A 429 -30.32 -11.71 -7.92
N TYR A 430 -29.55 -11.74 -6.85
CA TYR A 430 -28.40 -10.88 -6.62
C TYR A 430 -27.11 -11.65 -6.86
N THR A 431 -26.08 -10.92 -7.25
CA THR A 431 -24.69 -11.37 -7.27
C THR A 431 -23.86 -10.43 -6.39
N ASN A 432 -22.53 -10.64 -6.29
CA ASN A 432 -21.64 -9.66 -5.65
C ASN A 432 -21.75 -8.27 -6.29
N GLU A 433 -22.16 -8.18 -7.56
CA GLU A 433 -22.28 -6.91 -8.27
C GLU A 433 -23.50 -6.10 -7.84
N THR A 434 -24.55 -6.76 -7.34
CA THR A 434 -25.83 -6.12 -7.03
C THR A 434 -26.25 -6.19 -5.57
N ILE A 435 -25.71 -7.11 -4.76
CA ILE A 435 -26.16 -7.30 -3.35
C ILE A 435 -25.94 -6.04 -2.49
N PHE A 436 -24.95 -5.21 -2.82
CA PHE A 436 -24.63 -3.98 -2.09
C PHE A 436 -25.57 -2.81 -2.38
N THR A 437 -26.56 -3.01 -3.27
CA THR A 437 -27.63 -2.03 -3.50
C THR A 437 -28.79 -2.16 -2.54
N LEU A 438 -28.83 -3.22 -1.73
CA LEU A 438 -29.89 -3.41 -0.74
C LEU A 438 -29.92 -2.26 0.27
N THR A 439 -31.12 -1.76 0.55
CA THR A 439 -31.43 -0.74 1.56
C THR A 439 -32.09 -1.36 2.80
N ASP A 440 -32.80 -2.46 2.60
CA ASP A 440 -33.56 -3.15 3.63
C ASP A 440 -33.00 -4.55 3.87
N LEU A 441 -33.03 -5.00 5.12
CA LEU A 441 -32.57 -6.34 5.49
C LEU A 441 -33.58 -7.39 5.01
N PRO A 442 -33.18 -8.35 4.13
CA PRO A 442 -34.07 -9.45 3.79
C PRO A 442 -34.32 -10.34 5.00
N ARG A 443 -35.56 -10.73 5.24
CA ARG A 443 -35.90 -11.62 6.35
C ARG A 443 -35.37 -13.04 6.13
N ARG A 444 -35.46 -13.55 4.88
CA ARG A 444 -35.01 -14.89 4.46
C ARG A 444 -34.11 -14.77 3.23
N MET A 445 -32.95 -15.30 3.35
CA MET A 445 -31.95 -15.25 2.28
C MET A 445 -31.45 -16.64 1.92
N VAL A 446 -31.40 -16.97 0.63
CA VAL A 446 -30.74 -18.16 0.12
C VAL A 446 -29.45 -17.73 -0.57
N VAL A 447 -28.34 -18.37 -0.19
CA VAL A 447 -27.02 -18.19 -0.81
C VAL A 447 -26.69 -19.46 -1.59
N ILE A 448 -26.54 -19.36 -2.92
CA ILE A 448 -26.15 -20.47 -3.80
C ILE A 448 -24.64 -20.35 -4.07
N GLY A 449 -23.88 -21.31 -3.53
CA GLY A 449 -22.41 -21.35 -3.61
C GLY A 449 -21.75 -21.05 -2.27
N ALA A 450 -20.89 -21.95 -1.80
CA ALA A 450 -20.19 -21.89 -0.52
C ALA A 450 -18.68 -21.61 -0.67
N GLY A 451 -18.31 -20.84 -1.70
CA GLY A 451 -16.97 -20.24 -1.81
C GLY A 451 -16.79 -19.04 -0.88
N PRO A 452 -15.60 -18.36 -0.90
CA PRO A 452 -15.31 -17.25 0.00
C PRO A 452 -16.40 -16.17 0.06
N ILE A 453 -16.89 -15.71 -1.11
CA ILE A 453 -17.95 -14.67 -1.18
C ILE A 453 -19.25 -15.14 -0.54
N GLY A 454 -19.64 -16.39 -0.81
CA GLY A 454 -20.85 -16.97 -0.23
C GLY A 454 -20.78 -17.07 1.29
N CYS A 455 -19.67 -17.60 1.83
CA CYS A 455 -19.45 -17.73 3.26
C CYS A 455 -19.40 -16.37 3.98
N GLU A 456 -18.64 -15.41 3.43
CA GLU A 456 -18.52 -14.05 3.98
C GLU A 456 -19.87 -13.34 4.09
N LEU A 457 -20.66 -13.36 3.02
CA LEU A 457 -21.94 -12.66 2.96
C LEU A 457 -23.04 -13.42 3.73
N ALA A 458 -23.06 -14.76 3.67
CA ALA A 458 -23.99 -15.55 4.49
C ALA A 458 -23.81 -15.24 5.98
N GLN A 459 -22.57 -15.24 6.47
CA GLN A 459 -22.28 -14.89 7.85
C GLN A 459 -22.70 -13.45 8.18
N ALA A 460 -22.37 -12.49 7.31
CA ALA A 460 -22.67 -11.09 7.55
C ALA A 460 -24.18 -10.82 7.62
N PHE A 461 -24.97 -11.33 6.68
CA PHE A 461 -26.41 -11.14 6.67
C PHE A 461 -27.10 -11.88 7.82
N CYS A 462 -26.63 -13.08 8.18
CA CYS A 462 -27.12 -13.79 9.35
C CYS A 462 -26.85 -12.99 10.64
N ARG A 463 -25.69 -12.42 10.80
CA ARG A 463 -25.33 -11.57 11.94
C ARG A 463 -26.11 -10.25 11.99
N PHE A 464 -26.63 -9.77 10.87
CA PHE A 464 -27.60 -8.66 10.86
C PHE A 464 -29.02 -9.10 11.30
N GLY A 465 -29.36 -10.36 11.21
CA GLY A 465 -30.64 -10.89 11.63
C GLY A 465 -31.46 -11.58 10.54
N SER A 466 -30.93 -11.76 9.34
CA SER A 466 -31.56 -12.57 8.29
C SER A 466 -31.53 -14.06 8.65
N ALA A 467 -32.62 -14.80 8.35
CA ALA A 467 -32.58 -16.25 8.29
C ALA A 467 -31.88 -16.69 6.98
N VAL A 468 -30.65 -17.19 7.08
CA VAL A 468 -29.81 -17.51 5.92
C VAL A 468 -29.71 -19.03 5.73
N THR A 469 -30.01 -19.49 4.51
CA THR A 469 -29.70 -20.85 4.05
C THR A 469 -28.67 -20.80 2.96
N MET A 470 -27.52 -21.46 3.15
CA MET A 470 -26.43 -21.56 2.17
C MET A 470 -26.46 -22.97 1.55
N ILE A 471 -26.41 -23.04 0.22
CA ILE A 471 -26.50 -24.29 -0.54
C ILE A 471 -25.24 -24.42 -1.41
N THR A 472 -24.60 -25.59 -1.38
CA THR A 472 -23.52 -25.97 -2.28
C THR A 472 -23.69 -27.39 -2.76
N ASP A 473 -23.33 -27.65 -4.02
CA ASP A 473 -23.25 -28.98 -4.61
C ASP A 473 -22.01 -29.75 -4.13
N GLY A 474 -21.02 -29.05 -3.58
CA GLY A 474 -19.83 -29.64 -2.98
C GLY A 474 -20.12 -30.37 -1.66
N ALA A 475 -19.25 -31.31 -1.30
CA ALA A 475 -19.33 -32.06 -0.04
C ALA A 475 -19.02 -31.17 1.19
N GLU A 476 -18.31 -30.06 0.99
CA GLU A 476 -17.93 -29.10 2.06
C GLU A 476 -17.93 -27.65 1.52
N ILE A 477 -17.97 -26.70 2.42
CA ILE A 477 -17.75 -25.28 2.12
C ILE A 477 -16.25 -25.02 1.84
N LEU A 478 -15.92 -23.88 1.26
CA LEU A 478 -14.53 -23.46 0.99
C LEU A 478 -13.68 -24.58 0.35
N PRO A 479 -14.08 -25.18 -0.79
CA PRO A 479 -13.51 -26.41 -1.32
C PRO A 479 -12.02 -26.32 -1.74
N LYS A 480 -11.43 -25.14 -1.69
CA LYS A 480 -9.99 -24.92 -1.99
C LYS A 480 -9.12 -24.88 -0.74
N GLU A 481 -9.71 -24.81 0.45
CA GLU A 481 -9.01 -24.78 1.71
C GLU A 481 -8.82 -26.18 2.31
N ASP A 482 -7.96 -26.32 3.30
CA ASP A 482 -7.84 -27.56 4.06
C ASP A 482 -9.18 -27.90 4.75
N GLN A 483 -9.52 -29.19 4.78
CA GLN A 483 -10.82 -29.65 5.31
C GLN A 483 -11.05 -29.25 6.76
N ASP A 484 -10.03 -29.29 7.60
CA ASP A 484 -10.12 -28.89 9.00
C ASP A 484 -10.29 -27.37 9.17
N ALA A 485 -9.68 -26.56 8.29
CA ALA A 485 -9.91 -25.13 8.23
C ALA A 485 -11.35 -24.81 7.81
N ALA A 486 -11.86 -25.49 6.78
CA ALA A 486 -13.23 -25.36 6.31
C ALA A 486 -14.24 -25.78 7.39
N ALA A 487 -13.97 -26.87 8.12
CA ALA A 487 -14.82 -27.38 9.19
C ALA A 487 -14.95 -26.39 10.36
N ILE A 488 -13.88 -25.68 10.73
CA ILE A 488 -13.93 -24.63 11.75
C ILE A 488 -14.87 -23.50 11.31
N VAL A 489 -14.73 -23.02 10.07
CA VAL A 489 -15.63 -21.97 9.54
C VAL A 489 -17.07 -22.46 9.47
N ARG A 490 -17.32 -23.71 9.02
CA ARG A 490 -18.64 -24.29 8.96
C ARG A 490 -19.31 -24.31 10.34
N LYS A 491 -18.63 -24.84 11.35
CA LYS A 491 -19.09 -24.88 12.73
C LYS A 491 -19.45 -23.49 13.25
N ARG A 492 -18.66 -22.48 12.90
CA ARG A 492 -18.96 -21.09 13.28
C ARG A 492 -20.17 -20.53 12.56
N LEU A 493 -20.31 -20.77 11.25
CA LEU A 493 -21.50 -20.38 10.49
C LEU A 493 -22.78 -20.99 11.09
N GLU A 494 -22.74 -22.28 11.46
CA GLU A 494 -23.86 -22.98 12.09
C GLU A 494 -24.17 -22.40 13.50
N ARG A 495 -23.17 -22.06 14.30
CA ARG A 495 -23.34 -21.32 15.58
C ARG A 495 -23.93 -19.92 15.37
N ASP A 496 -23.56 -19.23 14.31
CA ASP A 496 -24.17 -17.97 13.89
C ASP A 496 -25.58 -18.17 13.31
N ARG A 497 -26.09 -19.42 13.25
CA ARG A 497 -27.42 -19.85 12.76
C ARG A 497 -27.59 -19.79 11.25
N VAL A 498 -26.50 -19.88 10.47
CA VAL A 498 -26.59 -20.14 9.04
C VAL A 498 -26.94 -21.62 8.84
N HIS A 499 -28.00 -21.89 8.10
CA HIS A 499 -28.35 -23.26 7.71
C HIS A 499 -27.50 -23.66 6.48
N VAL A 500 -26.55 -24.58 6.67
CA VAL A 500 -25.62 -25.02 5.61
C VAL A 500 -26.11 -26.34 5.02
N ILE A 501 -26.37 -26.36 3.72
CA ILE A 501 -26.75 -27.54 2.94
C ILE A 501 -25.60 -27.86 1.97
N THR A 502 -24.89 -28.95 2.21
CA THR A 502 -23.87 -29.53 1.33
C THR A 502 -24.45 -30.64 0.48
N GLY A 503 -23.84 -30.92 -0.71
CA GLY A 503 -24.35 -31.91 -1.68
C GLY A 503 -25.74 -31.55 -2.27
N GLY A 504 -26.16 -30.28 -2.10
CA GLY A 504 -27.47 -29.80 -2.54
C GLY A 504 -27.45 -29.31 -4.00
N ILE A 505 -28.22 -29.93 -4.87
CA ILE A 505 -28.37 -29.52 -6.28
C ILE A 505 -29.62 -28.66 -6.41
N VAL A 506 -29.46 -27.39 -6.75
CA VAL A 506 -30.59 -26.48 -7.02
C VAL A 506 -31.15 -26.78 -8.40
N ASN A 507 -32.39 -27.18 -8.48
CA ASN A 507 -33.05 -27.62 -9.73
C ASN A 507 -33.86 -26.50 -10.38
N GLN A 508 -34.57 -25.72 -9.59
CA GLN A 508 -35.52 -24.71 -10.07
C GLN A 508 -35.71 -23.60 -9.04
N VAL A 509 -35.99 -22.41 -9.52
CA VAL A 509 -36.48 -21.27 -8.74
C VAL A 509 -37.84 -20.87 -9.27
N SER A 510 -38.78 -20.54 -8.40
CA SER A 510 -40.12 -20.05 -8.73
C SER A 510 -40.49 -18.87 -7.84
N GLY A 511 -41.56 -18.15 -8.21
CA GLY A 511 -42.00 -16.93 -7.50
C GLY A 511 -41.30 -15.67 -7.97
N SER A 512 -41.60 -14.55 -7.33
CA SER A 512 -41.02 -13.22 -7.68
C SER A 512 -41.06 -12.30 -6.45
N GLY A 513 -40.37 -11.15 -6.56
CA GLY A 513 -40.35 -10.16 -5.46
C GLY A 513 -39.76 -10.74 -4.16
N THR A 514 -40.56 -10.71 -3.08
CA THR A 514 -40.20 -11.22 -1.75
C THR A 514 -40.79 -12.59 -1.46
N ASP A 515 -41.43 -13.24 -2.42
CA ASP A 515 -42.00 -14.57 -2.29
C ASP A 515 -41.39 -15.52 -3.36
N LYS A 516 -40.18 -15.99 -3.09
CA LYS A 516 -39.44 -16.89 -3.93
C LYS A 516 -39.31 -18.27 -3.28
N THR A 517 -39.24 -19.29 -4.08
CA THR A 517 -39.02 -20.67 -3.63
C THR A 517 -37.90 -21.31 -4.44
N VAL A 518 -36.87 -21.76 -3.73
CA VAL A 518 -35.75 -22.53 -4.29
C VAL A 518 -36.01 -24.01 -4.07
N SER A 519 -36.11 -24.78 -5.16
CA SER A 519 -36.21 -26.25 -5.15
C SER A 519 -34.84 -26.87 -5.21
N VAL A 520 -34.43 -27.63 -4.21
CA VAL A 520 -33.14 -28.27 -4.06
C VAL A 520 -33.31 -29.77 -3.82
N THR A 521 -32.44 -30.60 -4.41
CA THR A 521 -32.34 -32.02 -4.09
C THR A 521 -31.13 -32.27 -3.22
N VAL A 522 -31.33 -32.87 -2.06
CA VAL A 522 -30.32 -33.25 -1.08
C VAL A 522 -30.43 -34.74 -0.82
N ASP A 523 -29.37 -35.51 -1.03
CA ASP A 523 -29.41 -36.99 -0.87
C ASP A 523 -30.57 -37.67 -1.62
N GLY A 524 -30.87 -37.18 -2.82
CA GLY A 524 -31.96 -37.68 -3.67
C GLY A 524 -33.35 -37.24 -3.24
N ARG A 525 -33.52 -36.47 -2.16
CA ARG A 525 -34.80 -35.99 -1.65
C ARG A 525 -35.06 -34.54 -2.03
N PRO A 526 -36.18 -34.21 -2.67
CA PRO A 526 -36.50 -32.83 -3.02
C PRO A 526 -36.95 -32.06 -1.76
N GLN A 527 -36.46 -30.84 -1.63
CA GLN A 527 -36.80 -29.86 -0.61
C GLN A 527 -37.17 -28.53 -1.25
N LYS A 528 -38.06 -27.76 -0.60
CA LYS A 528 -38.44 -26.40 -1.01
C LYS A 528 -38.06 -25.41 0.06
N ILE A 529 -37.32 -24.35 -0.31
CA ILE A 529 -36.85 -23.33 0.61
C ILE A 529 -37.43 -21.98 0.18
N SER A 530 -38.26 -21.38 1.02
CA SER A 530 -38.82 -20.05 0.74
C SER A 530 -37.86 -18.97 1.14
N CYS A 531 -37.73 -17.92 0.31
CA CYS A 531 -36.83 -16.79 0.56
C CYS A 531 -37.29 -15.49 -0.11
N ASP A 532 -36.82 -14.38 0.44
CA ASP A 532 -37.07 -13.05 -0.11
C ASP A 532 -35.98 -12.68 -1.11
N VAL A 533 -34.73 -13.09 -0.83
CA VAL A 533 -33.53 -12.76 -1.63
C VAL A 533 -32.75 -14.04 -1.93
N ILE A 534 -32.26 -14.13 -3.17
CA ILE A 534 -31.32 -15.17 -3.62
C ILE A 534 -30.00 -14.48 -3.97
N LEU A 535 -28.89 -14.91 -3.36
CA LEU A 535 -27.53 -14.51 -3.73
C LEU A 535 -26.84 -15.67 -4.46
N VAL A 536 -26.39 -15.41 -5.69
CA VAL A 536 -25.60 -16.36 -6.48
C VAL A 536 -24.11 -16.04 -6.33
N ALA A 537 -23.35 -16.97 -5.75
CA ALA A 537 -21.92 -16.83 -5.43
C ALA A 537 -21.08 -18.04 -5.93
N VAL A 538 -21.35 -18.52 -7.16
CA VAL A 538 -20.79 -19.77 -7.72
C VAL A 538 -19.50 -19.58 -8.53
N GLY A 539 -18.88 -18.43 -8.45
CA GLY A 539 -17.60 -18.15 -9.11
C GLY A 539 -17.62 -16.96 -10.04
N ARG A 540 -16.56 -16.81 -10.83
CA ARG A 540 -16.30 -15.63 -11.66
C ARG A 540 -15.89 -16.01 -13.09
N ARG A 541 -16.36 -15.25 -14.07
CA ARG A 541 -16.11 -15.42 -15.49
C ARG A 541 -15.32 -14.22 -16.05
N PRO A 542 -14.21 -14.45 -16.80
CA PRO A 542 -13.42 -13.37 -17.41
C PRO A 542 -14.24 -12.51 -18.38
N ASN A 543 -13.95 -11.22 -18.43
CA ASN A 543 -14.61 -10.24 -19.32
C ASN A 543 -13.92 -10.19 -20.68
N LEU A 544 -14.28 -11.10 -21.59
CA LEU A 544 -13.70 -11.25 -22.93
C LEU A 544 -14.52 -10.58 -24.03
N GLU A 545 -15.81 -10.41 -23.80
CA GLU A 545 -16.76 -9.95 -24.80
C GLU A 545 -16.56 -8.48 -25.17
N GLY A 546 -16.72 -8.16 -26.47
CA GLY A 546 -16.61 -6.81 -27.01
C GLY A 546 -15.18 -6.28 -27.12
N LEU A 547 -14.16 -7.13 -26.92
CA LEU A 547 -12.75 -6.76 -27.05
C LEU A 547 -12.19 -6.95 -28.45
N ASP A 548 -12.82 -7.76 -29.30
CA ASP A 548 -12.35 -8.14 -30.66
C ASP A 548 -10.90 -8.67 -30.63
N LEU A 549 -10.63 -9.63 -29.74
CA LEU A 549 -9.30 -10.21 -29.49
C LEU A 549 -8.67 -10.85 -30.72
N ASP A 550 -9.49 -11.38 -31.62
CA ASP A 550 -9.05 -12.00 -32.88
C ASP A 550 -8.41 -10.95 -33.81
N ALA A 551 -8.96 -9.73 -33.88
CA ALA A 551 -8.40 -8.62 -34.65
C ALA A 551 -6.99 -8.22 -34.15
N ALA A 552 -6.72 -8.47 -32.88
CA ALA A 552 -5.41 -8.23 -32.26
C ALA A 552 -4.46 -9.44 -32.37
N GLY A 553 -4.90 -10.60 -32.82
CA GLY A 553 -4.15 -11.85 -32.81
C GLY A 553 -3.89 -12.39 -31.39
N VAL A 554 -4.81 -12.14 -30.46
CA VAL A 554 -4.71 -12.56 -29.06
C VAL A 554 -5.48 -13.86 -28.84
N GLN A 555 -4.79 -14.90 -28.39
CA GLN A 555 -5.40 -16.17 -28.03
C GLN A 555 -6.06 -16.12 -26.64
N TYR A 556 -7.25 -16.72 -26.56
CA TYR A 556 -8.03 -16.80 -25.34
C TYR A 556 -8.84 -18.09 -25.27
N SER A 557 -9.37 -18.41 -24.09
CA SER A 557 -10.27 -19.51 -23.83
C SER A 557 -11.42 -19.06 -22.92
N ARG A 558 -12.32 -19.96 -22.57
CA ARG A 558 -13.36 -19.68 -21.56
C ARG A 558 -12.80 -19.29 -20.19
N SER A 559 -11.57 -19.70 -19.87
CA SER A 559 -10.88 -19.38 -18.61
C SER A 559 -10.16 -18.02 -18.63
N GLY A 560 -10.07 -17.35 -19.80
CA GLY A 560 -9.48 -16.02 -19.94
C GLY A 560 -8.48 -15.89 -21.09
N VAL A 561 -7.79 -14.77 -21.13
CA VAL A 561 -6.70 -14.49 -22.08
C VAL A 561 -5.50 -15.37 -21.74
N LEU A 562 -4.94 -16.04 -22.75
CA LEU A 562 -3.77 -16.89 -22.59
C LEU A 562 -2.50 -16.04 -22.54
N VAL A 563 -1.70 -16.21 -21.48
CA VAL A 563 -0.44 -15.50 -21.27
C VAL A 563 0.70 -16.46 -20.94
N ASP A 564 1.91 -16.04 -21.30
CA ASP A 564 3.12 -16.71 -20.84
C ASP A 564 3.50 -16.28 -19.41
N ASP A 565 4.56 -16.87 -18.85
CA ASP A 565 5.06 -16.57 -17.51
C ASP A 565 5.54 -15.10 -17.34
N ARG A 566 5.62 -14.33 -18.42
CA ARG A 566 5.94 -12.89 -18.42
C ARG A 566 4.71 -12.02 -18.62
N MET A 567 3.51 -12.60 -18.54
CA MET A 567 2.22 -11.96 -18.78
C MET A 567 2.02 -11.47 -20.22
N ARG A 568 2.75 -12.02 -21.21
CA ARG A 568 2.60 -11.67 -22.61
C ARG A 568 1.56 -12.58 -23.26
N THR A 569 0.71 -12.03 -24.10
CA THR A 569 -0.21 -12.78 -24.96
C THR A 569 0.51 -13.36 -26.19
N SER A 570 -0.23 -14.07 -27.06
CA SER A 570 0.27 -14.48 -28.39
C SER A 570 0.75 -13.30 -29.24
N ASN A 571 0.13 -12.13 -29.11
CA ASN A 571 0.67 -10.88 -29.64
C ASN A 571 1.68 -10.27 -28.67
N ARG A 572 2.96 -10.31 -29.01
CA ARG A 572 4.06 -9.82 -28.14
C ARG A 572 4.00 -8.33 -27.79
N ARG A 573 3.12 -7.54 -28.41
CA ARG A 573 2.87 -6.14 -28.05
C ARG A 573 1.83 -6.00 -26.96
N ILE A 574 1.04 -7.06 -26.71
CA ILE A 574 -0.12 -7.06 -25.81
C ILE A 574 0.15 -7.98 -24.62
N PHE A 575 -0.08 -7.45 -23.45
CA PHE A 575 0.01 -8.12 -22.16
C PHE A 575 -1.39 -8.26 -21.55
N ALA A 576 -1.55 -9.12 -20.56
CA ALA A 576 -2.76 -9.12 -19.74
C ALA A 576 -2.40 -9.21 -18.25
N ALA A 577 -3.25 -8.68 -17.36
CA ALA A 577 -3.05 -8.71 -15.92
C ALA A 577 -4.37 -8.76 -15.16
N GLY A 578 -4.37 -9.42 -14.01
CA GLY A 578 -5.52 -9.56 -13.13
C GLY A 578 -6.44 -10.70 -13.52
N ASP A 579 -7.72 -10.62 -13.14
CA ASP A 579 -8.71 -11.71 -13.23
C ASP A 579 -8.98 -12.19 -14.64
N ILE A 580 -8.67 -11.39 -15.66
CA ILE A 580 -8.84 -11.71 -17.06
C ILE A 580 -7.94 -12.87 -17.54
N CYS A 581 -6.80 -13.10 -16.88
CA CYS A 581 -5.80 -14.07 -17.31
C CYS A 581 -5.23 -14.93 -16.18
N SER A 582 -5.64 -14.69 -14.92
CA SER A 582 -5.09 -15.38 -13.75
C SER A 582 -6.09 -16.33 -13.09
N ARG A 583 -5.57 -17.44 -12.54
CA ARG A 583 -6.31 -18.28 -11.60
C ARG A 583 -6.53 -17.60 -10.23
N TYR A 584 -5.65 -16.67 -9.86
CA TYR A 584 -5.73 -15.90 -8.63
C TYR A 584 -6.54 -14.63 -8.87
N LYS A 585 -7.81 -14.66 -8.46
CA LYS A 585 -8.76 -13.54 -8.65
C LYS A 585 -8.80 -12.64 -7.42
N PHE A 586 -7.63 -12.05 -7.09
CA PHE A 586 -7.43 -11.20 -5.92
C PHE A 586 -6.85 -9.85 -6.32
N THR A 587 -7.26 -8.80 -5.63
CA THR A 587 -6.83 -7.42 -5.85
C THR A 587 -5.30 -7.25 -5.77
N HIS A 588 -4.67 -7.81 -4.72
CA HIS A 588 -3.21 -7.74 -4.55
C HIS A 588 -2.44 -8.58 -5.57
N ALA A 589 -3.01 -9.69 -6.06
CA ALA A 589 -2.44 -10.44 -7.17
C ALA A 589 -2.49 -9.62 -8.47
N ALA A 590 -3.61 -8.93 -8.73
CA ALA A 590 -3.76 -8.04 -9.88
C ALA A 590 -2.75 -6.86 -9.83
N ASP A 591 -2.52 -6.24 -8.66
CA ASP A 591 -1.49 -5.22 -8.45
C ASP A 591 -0.08 -5.77 -8.73
N ALA A 592 0.26 -6.93 -8.18
CA ALA A 592 1.58 -7.55 -8.39
C ALA A 592 1.84 -7.89 -9.86
N MET A 593 0.85 -8.43 -10.56
CA MET A 593 0.92 -8.70 -12.01
C MET A 593 1.06 -7.41 -12.82
N ALA A 594 0.34 -6.34 -12.46
CA ALA A 594 0.44 -5.04 -13.12
C ALA A 594 1.86 -4.46 -13.04
N ARG A 595 2.49 -4.51 -11.85
CA ARG A 595 3.89 -4.09 -11.66
C ARG A 595 4.87 -4.92 -12.48
N LEU A 596 4.63 -6.22 -12.59
CA LEU A 596 5.41 -7.12 -13.43
C LEU A 596 5.23 -6.77 -14.92
N VAL A 597 4.01 -6.49 -15.37
CA VAL A 597 3.70 -6.06 -16.74
C VAL A 597 4.39 -4.74 -17.07
N ILE A 598 4.34 -3.73 -16.22
CA ILE A 598 5.04 -2.44 -16.43
C ILE A 598 6.53 -2.69 -16.69
N ALA A 599 7.18 -3.49 -15.83
CA ALA A 599 8.60 -3.79 -15.95
C ALA A 599 8.93 -4.53 -17.24
N ASN A 600 8.11 -5.52 -17.63
CA ASN A 600 8.34 -6.34 -18.82
C ASN A 600 7.98 -5.63 -20.13
N ALA A 601 6.91 -4.82 -20.12
CA ALA A 601 6.39 -4.14 -21.31
C ALA A 601 7.23 -2.92 -21.71
N LEU A 602 7.67 -2.12 -20.73
CA LEU A 602 8.30 -0.83 -20.97
C LEU A 602 9.82 -0.83 -20.79
N PHE A 603 10.37 -1.74 -19.94
CA PHE A 603 11.78 -1.70 -19.52
C PHE A 603 12.55 -2.99 -19.82
N LEU A 604 12.02 -3.85 -20.70
CA LEU A 604 12.68 -5.11 -21.15
C LEU A 604 13.08 -6.04 -19.99
N ALA A 605 12.44 -5.91 -18.83
CA ALA A 605 12.64 -6.80 -17.70
C ALA A 605 12.18 -8.23 -18.07
N ARG A 606 12.69 -9.22 -17.33
CA ARG A 606 12.35 -10.64 -17.56
C ARG A 606 11.71 -11.25 -16.32
N ARG A 607 10.90 -10.45 -15.58
CA ARG A 607 10.22 -10.90 -14.37
C ARG A 607 9.16 -11.95 -14.72
N ARG A 608 8.98 -12.94 -13.84
CA ARG A 608 8.09 -14.07 -14.05
C ARG A 608 6.93 -14.05 -13.07
N ALA A 609 5.75 -14.43 -13.53
CA ALA A 609 4.56 -14.55 -12.68
C ALA A 609 4.69 -15.70 -11.67
N ASN A 610 5.39 -16.78 -12.05
CA ASN A 610 5.64 -17.91 -11.15
C ASN A 610 6.58 -17.59 -9.97
N ASP A 611 7.30 -16.45 -10.01
CA ASP A 611 8.11 -15.98 -8.89
C ASP A 611 7.29 -15.23 -7.83
N LEU A 612 6.00 -14.95 -8.11
CA LEU A 612 5.12 -14.24 -7.18
C LEU A 612 4.65 -15.18 -6.07
N VAL A 613 4.87 -14.78 -4.84
CA VAL A 613 4.26 -15.42 -3.65
C VAL A 613 2.96 -14.69 -3.39
N ILE A 614 1.84 -15.35 -3.67
CA ILE A 614 0.50 -14.74 -3.59
C ILE A 614 -0.23 -15.32 -2.38
N PRO A 615 -0.44 -14.54 -1.30
CA PRO A 615 -1.31 -14.93 -0.19
C PRO A 615 -2.77 -14.73 -0.56
N TRP A 616 -3.70 -15.35 0.20
CA TRP A 616 -5.12 -15.02 0.15
C TRP A 616 -5.76 -15.15 1.52
N CYS A 617 -6.93 -14.54 1.68
CA CYS A 617 -7.70 -14.59 2.90
C CYS A 617 -9.19 -14.60 2.58
N THR A 618 -9.92 -15.50 3.22
CA THR A 618 -11.38 -15.51 3.33
C THR A 618 -11.74 -14.79 4.63
N TYR A 619 -12.51 -13.72 4.54
CA TYR A 619 -12.79 -12.81 5.66
C TYR A 619 -14.04 -13.18 6.45
N THR A 620 -14.27 -14.47 6.61
CA THR A 620 -15.22 -14.98 7.63
C THR A 620 -14.70 -14.66 9.05
N ASP A 621 -15.40 -15.04 10.07
CA ASP A 621 -14.98 -14.94 11.45
C ASP A 621 -15.14 -16.34 12.10
N PRO A 622 -14.04 -17.10 12.33
CA PRO A 622 -12.65 -16.73 12.07
C PRO A 622 -12.31 -16.60 10.58
N GLU A 623 -11.24 -15.82 10.28
CA GLU A 623 -10.67 -15.72 8.94
C GLU A 623 -9.88 -16.98 8.60
N VAL A 624 -9.83 -17.32 7.30
CA VAL A 624 -8.92 -18.36 6.77
C VAL A 624 -7.94 -17.71 5.81
N ALA A 625 -6.67 -17.68 6.19
CA ALA A 625 -5.61 -17.07 5.38
C ALA A 625 -4.56 -18.11 5.01
N HIS A 626 -4.14 -18.11 3.73
CA HIS A 626 -3.17 -19.08 3.22
C HIS A 626 -2.14 -18.43 2.29
N VAL A 627 -0.93 -18.99 2.28
CA VAL A 627 0.13 -18.64 1.34
C VAL A 627 0.94 -19.87 0.94
N GLY A 628 1.27 -19.98 -0.35
CA GLY A 628 2.17 -21.00 -0.88
C GLY A 628 1.49 -22.31 -1.24
N TYR A 629 2.14 -23.44 -0.95
CA TYR A 629 1.65 -24.78 -1.23
C TYR A 629 0.84 -25.32 -0.05
N TYR A 630 -0.25 -26.02 -0.34
CA TYR A 630 -0.81 -27.01 0.57
C TYR A 630 0.09 -28.24 0.61
N GLU A 631 -0.03 -29.05 1.64
CA GLU A 631 0.82 -30.26 1.84
C GLU A 631 0.79 -31.15 0.59
N LYS A 632 -0.38 -31.50 0.10
CA LYS A 632 -0.57 -32.33 -1.11
C LYS A 632 0.08 -31.75 -2.36
N ASP A 633 -0.03 -30.42 -2.55
CA ASP A 633 0.54 -29.73 -3.72
C ASP A 633 2.07 -29.70 -3.65
N ALA A 634 2.62 -29.52 -2.44
CA ALA A 634 4.06 -29.55 -2.21
C ALA A 634 4.64 -30.97 -2.46
N GLU A 635 3.98 -32.01 -1.96
CA GLU A 635 4.35 -33.41 -2.23
C GLU A 635 4.29 -33.73 -3.73
N ALA A 636 3.21 -33.34 -4.42
CA ALA A 636 3.06 -33.49 -5.86
C ALA A 636 4.14 -32.74 -6.65
N SER A 637 4.69 -31.65 -6.07
CA SER A 637 5.80 -30.88 -6.64
C SER A 637 7.19 -31.46 -6.30
N GLY A 638 7.25 -32.63 -5.62
CA GLY A 638 8.47 -33.38 -5.33
C GLY A 638 9.24 -32.94 -4.08
N PHE A 639 8.63 -32.15 -3.18
CA PHE A 639 9.22 -31.79 -1.90
C PHE A 639 9.03 -32.91 -0.87
N GLU A 640 9.99 -33.05 0.04
CA GLU A 640 9.83 -33.88 1.22
C GLU A 640 9.22 -33.03 2.34
N VAL A 641 7.89 -33.05 2.43
CA VAL A 641 7.13 -32.14 3.29
C VAL A 641 7.13 -32.58 4.75
N ALA A 642 7.25 -31.64 5.64
CA ALA A 642 6.85 -31.75 7.04
C ALA A 642 5.95 -30.59 7.42
N THR A 643 5.02 -30.86 8.32
CA THR A 643 3.99 -29.92 8.74
C THR A 643 4.07 -29.71 10.26
N ILE A 644 3.99 -28.46 10.71
CA ILE A 644 3.83 -28.10 12.12
C ILE A 644 2.56 -27.30 12.25
N THR A 645 1.68 -27.73 13.16
CA THR A 645 0.43 -27.04 13.48
C THR A 645 0.45 -26.60 14.96
N GLN A 646 0.09 -25.34 15.20
CA GLN A 646 -0.03 -24.73 16.51
C GLN A 646 -1.50 -24.31 16.73
N SER A 647 -2.17 -24.91 17.71
CA SER A 647 -3.53 -24.48 18.11
C SER A 647 -3.49 -23.13 18.83
N PHE A 648 -4.48 -22.29 18.60
CA PHE A 648 -4.66 -21.03 19.32
C PHE A 648 -5.10 -21.22 20.77
N GLU A 649 -5.64 -22.38 21.15
CA GLU A 649 -5.94 -22.74 22.54
C GLU A 649 -4.72 -22.66 23.47
N SER A 650 -3.50 -22.68 22.94
CA SER A 650 -2.26 -22.53 23.69
C SER A 650 -1.57 -21.19 23.48
N VAL A 651 -2.25 -20.21 22.92
CA VAL A 651 -1.76 -18.84 22.69
C VAL A 651 -2.46 -17.88 23.65
N ASP A 652 -1.71 -17.35 24.61
CA ASP A 652 -2.27 -16.57 25.73
C ASP A 652 -3.17 -15.41 25.25
N ARG A 653 -2.77 -14.70 24.20
CA ARG A 653 -3.58 -13.61 23.68
C ARG A 653 -4.89 -14.06 23.07
N ALA A 654 -4.93 -15.22 22.43
CA ALA A 654 -6.16 -15.78 21.88
C ALA A 654 -7.14 -16.15 22.99
N LEU A 655 -6.65 -16.75 24.07
CA LEU A 655 -7.46 -17.05 25.27
C LEU A 655 -7.98 -15.77 25.93
N LEU A 656 -7.14 -14.74 26.08
CA LEU A 656 -7.55 -13.46 26.69
C LEU A 656 -8.62 -12.72 25.88
N ASP A 657 -8.59 -12.87 24.55
CA ASP A 657 -9.56 -12.25 23.64
C ASP A 657 -10.84 -13.12 23.45
N GLY A 658 -10.88 -14.36 23.98
CA GLY A 658 -11.95 -15.32 23.69
C GLY A 658 -11.97 -15.77 22.21
N GLU A 659 -10.78 -15.84 21.59
CA GLU A 659 -10.58 -16.10 20.15
C GLU A 659 -9.62 -17.28 19.92
N ASP A 660 -9.74 -18.29 20.76
CA ASP A 660 -8.85 -19.45 20.83
C ASP A 660 -9.20 -20.56 19.81
N GLU A 661 -10.33 -20.43 19.09
CA GLU A 661 -10.74 -21.37 18.06
C GLU A 661 -9.90 -21.18 16.78
N GLY A 662 -9.16 -22.22 16.38
CA GLY A 662 -8.35 -22.21 15.17
C GLY A 662 -6.91 -22.68 15.35
N PHE A 663 -6.11 -22.46 14.31
CA PHE A 663 -4.71 -22.88 14.30
C PHE A 663 -3.86 -22.04 13.35
N ALA A 664 -2.54 -22.05 13.57
CA ALA A 664 -1.52 -21.71 12.58
C ALA A 664 -0.79 -22.99 12.15
N ARG A 665 -0.62 -23.17 10.84
CA ARG A 665 0.02 -24.35 10.23
C ARG A 665 1.06 -23.90 9.22
N VAL A 666 2.24 -24.54 9.23
CA VAL A 666 3.30 -24.27 8.27
C VAL A 666 3.84 -25.58 7.71
N HIS A 667 3.92 -25.64 6.38
CA HIS A 667 4.55 -26.69 5.61
C HIS A 667 5.98 -26.28 5.24
N TYR A 668 6.95 -27.16 5.45
CA TYR A 668 8.35 -26.90 5.13
C TYR A 668 9.04 -28.12 4.52
N ASP A 669 10.06 -27.88 3.72
CA ASP A 669 10.92 -28.95 3.18
C ASP A 669 11.86 -29.48 4.27
N LYS A 670 11.75 -30.76 4.59
CA LYS A 670 12.55 -31.43 5.63
C LYS A 670 14.05 -31.31 5.40
N LYS A 671 14.50 -31.35 4.12
CA LYS A 671 15.92 -31.32 3.77
C LYS A 671 16.53 -29.95 3.99
N THR A 672 15.86 -28.91 3.55
CA THR A 672 16.41 -27.55 3.54
C THR A 672 15.93 -26.67 4.69
N GLY A 673 14.79 -27.02 5.29
CA GLY A 673 14.06 -26.19 6.26
C GLY A 673 13.32 -25.00 5.63
N ARG A 674 13.24 -24.94 4.29
CA ARG A 674 12.57 -23.87 3.56
C ARG A 674 11.06 -23.94 3.79
N ILE A 675 10.43 -22.80 4.05
CA ILE A 675 8.98 -22.66 4.15
C ILE A 675 8.37 -22.85 2.75
N LEU A 676 7.42 -23.76 2.63
CA LEU A 676 6.71 -24.09 1.38
C LEU A 676 5.33 -23.44 1.31
N GLY A 677 4.66 -23.33 2.46
CA GLY A 677 3.36 -22.72 2.57
C GLY A 677 2.83 -22.74 4.00
N GLY A 678 1.66 -22.14 4.21
CA GLY A 678 1.01 -22.23 5.50
C GLY A 678 -0.39 -21.62 5.51
N THR A 679 -1.18 -22.09 6.46
CA THR A 679 -2.58 -21.71 6.68
C THR A 679 -2.74 -21.20 8.10
N ILE A 680 -3.46 -20.09 8.26
CA ILE A 680 -3.85 -19.56 9.57
C ILE A 680 -5.37 -19.44 9.61
N VAL A 681 -5.99 -20.01 10.64
CA VAL A 681 -7.41 -19.88 10.92
C VAL A 681 -7.55 -19.16 12.25
N ALA A 682 -7.91 -17.89 12.23
CA ALA A 682 -8.03 -17.04 13.41
C ALA A 682 -8.77 -15.73 13.05
N ARG A 683 -9.17 -14.94 14.04
CA ARG A 683 -9.88 -13.66 13.81
C ARG A 683 -9.06 -12.63 13.00
N HIS A 684 -7.74 -12.66 13.08
CA HIS A 684 -6.82 -11.75 12.40
C HIS A 684 -5.80 -12.51 11.53
N ALA A 685 -6.23 -13.62 10.92
CA ALA A 685 -5.36 -14.49 10.14
C ALA A 685 -4.72 -13.77 8.94
N GLY A 686 -5.47 -12.89 8.26
CA GLY A 686 -4.97 -12.10 7.14
C GLY A 686 -3.80 -11.18 7.50
N GLU A 687 -3.85 -10.57 8.70
CA GLU A 687 -2.77 -9.71 9.21
C GLU A 687 -1.52 -10.53 9.61
N MET A 688 -1.72 -11.65 10.29
CA MET A 688 -0.62 -12.52 10.72
C MET A 688 0.10 -13.20 9.55
N LEU A 689 -0.61 -13.49 8.46
CA LEU A 689 -0.05 -14.14 7.27
C LEU A 689 1.07 -13.32 6.60
N GLY A 690 1.09 -12.01 6.83
CA GLY A 690 2.11 -11.10 6.29
C GLY A 690 3.53 -11.49 6.67
N GLU A 691 3.77 -11.94 7.91
CA GLU A 691 5.08 -12.40 8.38
C GLU A 691 5.54 -13.65 7.63
N LEU A 692 4.66 -14.64 7.51
CA LEU A 692 4.96 -15.87 6.78
C LEU A 692 5.22 -15.61 5.30
N THR A 693 4.42 -14.72 4.69
CA THR A 693 4.61 -14.29 3.30
C THR A 693 5.98 -13.62 3.09
N LEU A 694 6.39 -12.74 4.02
CA LEU A 694 7.71 -12.09 3.97
C LEU A 694 8.84 -13.11 4.09
N ALA A 695 8.73 -14.07 5.02
CA ALA A 695 9.71 -15.14 5.18
C ALA A 695 9.85 -15.98 3.89
N MET A 696 8.75 -16.27 3.20
CA MET A 696 8.77 -17.00 1.92
C MET A 696 9.37 -16.17 0.79
N VAL A 697 9.00 -14.90 0.63
CA VAL A 697 9.55 -13.99 -0.39
C VAL A 697 11.05 -13.83 -0.23
N THR A 698 11.54 -13.75 1.00
CA THR A 698 12.97 -13.65 1.34
C THR A 698 13.67 -15.00 1.41
N LYS A 699 12.96 -16.10 1.10
CA LYS A 699 13.47 -17.49 1.06
C LYS A 699 14.11 -17.93 2.40
N GLN A 700 13.53 -17.49 3.52
CA GLN A 700 13.99 -17.86 4.84
C GLN A 700 13.66 -19.32 5.17
N LYS A 701 14.43 -19.88 6.10
CA LYS A 701 14.14 -21.19 6.72
C LYS A 701 13.18 -20.99 7.89
N LEU A 702 12.43 -22.05 8.23
CA LEU A 702 11.42 -22.00 9.30
C LEU A 702 11.97 -21.55 10.66
N GLY A 703 13.26 -21.80 10.92
CA GLY A 703 13.92 -21.33 12.16
C GLY A 703 13.94 -19.82 12.35
N VAL A 704 13.72 -19.01 11.29
CA VAL A 704 13.64 -17.54 11.41
C VAL A 704 12.50 -17.13 12.35
N LEU A 705 11.39 -17.85 12.35
CA LEU A 705 10.22 -17.55 13.20
C LEU A 705 10.56 -17.68 14.70
N SER A 706 11.42 -18.66 15.08
CA SER A 706 11.87 -18.80 16.46
C SER A 706 12.82 -17.67 16.91
N SER A 707 13.61 -17.13 15.99
CA SER A 707 14.55 -16.03 16.29
C SER A 707 13.90 -14.64 16.23
N THR A 708 12.68 -14.55 15.71
CA THR A 708 11.91 -13.29 15.65
C THR A 708 11.27 -13.01 17.01
N ILE A 709 11.58 -11.85 17.59
CA ILE A 709 10.97 -11.41 18.85
C ILE A 709 9.63 -10.79 18.57
N HIS A 710 8.56 -11.40 19.08
CA HIS A 710 7.21 -10.87 19.01
C HIS A 710 6.84 -10.09 20.27
N SER A 711 6.02 -9.06 20.12
CA SER A 711 5.42 -8.39 21.29
C SER A 711 4.53 -9.37 22.04
N TYR A 712 4.61 -9.37 23.37
CA TYR A 712 3.78 -10.24 24.22
C TYR A 712 2.76 -9.40 25.00
N PRO A 713 1.49 -9.85 25.09
CA PRO A 713 0.89 -10.98 24.39
C PRO A 713 0.31 -10.57 23.02
N THR A 714 0.50 -11.40 22.00
CA THR A 714 -0.08 -11.23 20.66
C THR A 714 -0.46 -12.59 20.05
N GLN A 715 -1.47 -12.62 19.17
CA GLN A 715 -1.88 -13.87 18.50
C GLN A 715 -0.81 -14.37 17.52
N VAL A 716 -0.03 -13.48 16.90
CA VAL A 716 1.05 -13.85 15.97
C VAL A 716 2.18 -14.67 16.64
N GLU A 717 2.23 -14.71 17.99
CA GLU A 717 3.13 -15.60 18.74
C GLU A 717 2.97 -17.08 18.35
N ALA A 718 1.82 -17.48 17.80
CA ALA A 718 1.63 -18.81 17.23
C ALA A 718 2.72 -19.18 16.22
N LEU A 719 3.16 -18.23 15.39
CA LEU A 719 4.23 -18.45 14.40
C LEU A 719 5.59 -18.67 15.07
N ARG A 720 5.91 -17.92 16.15
CA ARG A 720 7.10 -18.15 16.94
C ARG A 720 7.10 -19.55 17.55
N LYS A 721 5.97 -19.98 18.13
CA LYS A 721 5.81 -21.33 18.72
C LYS A 721 6.05 -22.42 17.67
N ILE A 722 5.59 -22.25 16.42
CA ILE A 722 5.91 -23.14 15.28
C ILE A 722 7.43 -23.18 15.05
N GLY A 723 8.09 -22.02 15.04
CA GLY A 723 9.54 -21.92 14.92
C GLY A 723 10.28 -22.66 16.05
N ASP A 724 9.80 -22.54 17.30
CA ASP A 724 10.36 -23.22 18.45
C ASP A 724 10.21 -24.76 18.36
N VAL A 725 9.05 -25.24 17.92
CA VAL A 725 8.83 -26.67 17.64
C VAL A 725 9.81 -27.15 16.58
N TYR A 726 9.98 -26.40 15.48
CA TYR A 726 10.96 -26.73 14.44
C TYR A 726 12.39 -26.79 15.01
N MET A 727 12.81 -25.82 15.83
CA MET A 727 14.15 -25.82 16.43
C MET A 727 14.36 -27.01 17.34
N ARG A 728 13.34 -27.47 18.07
CA ARG A 728 13.39 -28.70 18.88
C ARG A 728 13.68 -29.94 18.03
N THR A 729 13.20 -30.03 16.78
CA THR A 729 13.51 -31.16 15.89
C THR A 729 14.98 -31.26 15.52
N LYS A 730 15.76 -30.16 15.67
CA LYS A 730 17.22 -30.15 15.45
C LYS A 730 18.01 -30.71 16.62
N LEU A 731 17.40 -30.86 17.81
CA LEU A 731 17.97 -31.52 18.98
C LEU A 731 17.90 -33.05 18.84
N THR A 732 18.65 -33.58 17.85
CA THR A 732 18.77 -35.02 17.65
C THR A 732 19.43 -35.67 18.85
N PRO A 733 19.25 -37.02 19.07
CA PRO A 733 19.92 -37.73 20.16
C PRO A 733 21.45 -37.55 20.17
N GLY A 734 22.05 -37.41 18.98
CA GLY A 734 23.50 -37.13 18.84
C GLY A 734 23.88 -35.75 19.34
N VAL A 735 23.12 -34.70 18.95
CA VAL A 735 23.34 -33.33 19.40
C VAL A 735 23.13 -33.24 20.92
N LYS A 736 22.11 -33.90 21.46
CA LYS A 736 21.83 -33.92 22.89
C LYS A 736 23.00 -34.56 23.67
N LYS A 737 23.55 -35.68 23.19
CA LYS A 737 24.74 -36.29 23.80
C LYS A 737 25.97 -35.37 23.78
N ILE A 738 26.14 -34.57 22.73
CA ILE A 738 27.23 -33.57 22.67
C ILE A 738 27.01 -32.49 23.74
N PHE A 739 25.80 -31.96 23.83
CA PHE A 739 25.48 -30.96 24.86
C PHE A 739 25.58 -31.50 26.26
N ASP A 740 25.15 -32.74 26.52
CA ASP A 740 25.29 -33.39 27.84
C ASP A 740 26.76 -33.48 28.23
N LYS A 741 27.67 -33.90 27.32
CA LYS A 741 29.11 -33.93 27.56
C LYS A 741 29.71 -32.54 27.81
N TRP A 742 29.29 -31.56 26.98
CA TRP A 742 29.75 -30.17 27.11
C TRP A 742 29.34 -29.55 28.44
N LEU A 743 28.07 -29.71 28.81
CA LEU A 743 27.53 -29.18 30.06
C LEU A 743 28.11 -29.92 31.28
N ALA A 744 28.40 -31.23 31.17
CA ALA A 744 29.08 -31.98 32.22
C ALA A 744 30.54 -31.53 32.42
N TRP A 745 31.22 -31.12 31.33
CA TRP A 745 32.58 -30.56 31.43
C TRP A 745 32.61 -29.16 32.07
N GLN A 746 31.54 -28.41 32.02
CA GLN A 746 31.43 -27.09 32.66
C GLN A 746 31.08 -27.14 34.15
N ARG A 747 30.66 -28.29 34.68
CA ARG A 747 30.35 -28.52 36.10
C ARG A 747 31.57 -29.03 36.84
#